data_91473647e5fde4378bfa7872dc946642
#
_entry.id   91473647e5fde4378bfa7872dc946642
#
_cell.length_a   1.000
_cell.length_b   1.000
_cell.length_c   1.000
_cell.angle_alpha   90.00
_cell.angle_beta   90.00
_cell.angle_gamma   90.00
#
_symmetry.space_group_name_H-M   'P 1'
#
loop_
_entity.id
_entity.type
_entity.pdbx_description
1 polymer ?
#
loop_
_entity_poly.entity_id
_entity_poly.type
_entity_poly.pdbx_seq_one_letter_code
_entity_poly.pdbx_strand_id
1 'polypeptide(L)'
;MTRVVNEQYDVVVCGGGLAGFCAAVAAARKGASTCLIQDRPVFGGNSSSEVRVTPHGAAAFHSYARETGIISELLIEERMRNHETIKENGWTNSIWDLTMYDMATQTENLTFYLNTTVHQVIMDTERRIRTVIARVANAETDLHIAGSIFIDCTGDAVVADLAGCQWRWGSEGRSEFGEPHAPLAPTADTMGNSIHFRAKDMGRPIQFTPPEWAVKHDNPDYFEKQGRIVYDLDCGYWWIEIGIPWNTIYDNETIRHELTRHTLGIWDWIKNKDPQLKEKARNYALDWIGQVPGKRESRRVEGEYLMTEHDPSGNTKFPDEIAYGGWFIDLHTPGGLLASTAEPSSAEGYDGTSEYAVASHVAPYGIPLRSLIAKDADNLMLAGRNVSVTRAALGTVRVMGTTALMGQAVGTAAALALGKCISIKKVPEEAIEELQQTLLRDGCFLPNVFNRDKRDLARQASVSASSSAVSFGAGPENSDHTGGLPPAPMNKIGDAPEPLLYRRGQWIAVGADEIRRLAICVSNDTDEPQVIELVLSQVDHIWDYRVDTQARLAETAITVPAGARRQWADWTDIGLNAAGGLRKGTYVRLDVLANPHVQWHSAGAFIPGHPSAYEYGAGKMRRYAHWGQTQSFRIEPAQACYGPRNVISGVARPHRFTNVWRSNPIEPLDQWLQLEWGQEQQIGQVVLTFPGHVLNEYHRYPALYRDPQCPKDYSIQAWVDGGWQTVFMNKDNYQRHCIHKLPQPVTTSKLRLVVHATNGDPSAALYEIRCYE
;
A
#
# COMPACT_ATOMS: atom_id res chain seq x y z
N MET A 1 0.49 31.53 -35.91
CA MET A 1 -0.68 31.64 -34.98
C MET A 1 -0.80 30.32 -34.28
N THR A 2 -0.92 30.31 -32.97
CA THR A 2 -1.20 29.11 -32.18
C THR A 2 -2.52 28.48 -32.64
N ARG A 3 -2.55 27.21 -32.90
CA ARG A 3 -3.76 26.44 -33.22
C ARG A 3 -4.59 26.33 -31.94
N VAL A 4 -5.90 26.54 -32.02
CA VAL A 4 -6.84 26.31 -30.93
C VAL A 4 -7.73 25.13 -31.28
N VAL A 5 -7.83 24.19 -30.33
CA VAL A 5 -8.71 23.01 -30.44
C VAL A 5 -9.67 23.05 -29.25
N ASN A 6 -10.97 22.91 -29.53
CA ASN A 6 -12.00 22.88 -28.49
C ASN A 6 -12.51 21.44 -28.35
N GLU A 7 -12.56 20.96 -27.12
CA GLU A 7 -13.02 19.62 -26.78
C GLU A 7 -13.93 19.66 -25.54
N GLN A 8 -14.71 18.63 -25.38
CA GLN A 8 -15.64 18.48 -24.25
C GLN A 8 -15.65 17.05 -23.74
N TYR A 9 -15.59 16.90 -22.41
CA TYR A 9 -15.63 15.61 -21.72
C TYR A 9 -16.56 15.70 -20.49
N ASP A 10 -16.94 14.54 -19.98
CA ASP A 10 -17.67 14.44 -18.72
C ASP A 10 -16.74 14.72 -17.54
N VAL A 11 -15.55 14.13 -17.56
CA VAL A 11 -14.53 14.25 -16.51
C VAL A 11 -13.20 14.70 -17.12
N VAL A 12 -12.62 15.77 -16.55
CA VAL A 12 -11.30 16.28 -16.96
C VAL A 12 -10.33 16.13 -15.78
N VAL A 13 -9.32 15.30 -15.94
CA VAL A 13 -8.28 15.04 -14.95
C VAL A 13 -7.02 15.79 -15.34
N CYS A 14 -6.54 16.67 -14.48
CA CYS A 14 -5.34 17.47 -14.69
C CYS A 14 -4.19 16.94 -13.80
N GLY A 15 -3.13 16.44 -14.44
CA GLY A 15 -1.99 15.80 -13.81
C GLY A 15 -2.05 14.27 -13.90
N GLY A 16 -1.08 13.67 -14.62
CA GLY A 16 -0.98 12.23 -14.88
C GLY A 16 0.00 11.49 -13.95
N GLY A 17 0.21 11.98 -12.73
CA GLY A 17 0.82 11.20 -11.66
C GLY A 17 -0.04 9.99 -11.30
N LEU A 18 0.42 9.09 -10.39
CA LEU A 18 -0.35 7.88 -10.06
C LEU A 18 -1.79 8.18 -9.62
N ALA A 19 -2.01 9.27 -8.87
CA ALA A 19 -3.36 9.67 -8.46
C ALA A 19 -4.24 10.00 -9.68
N GLY A 20 -3.77 10.89 -10.56
CA GLY A 20 -4.55 11.29 -11.72
C GLY A 20 -4.71 10.18 -12.76
N PHE A 21 -3.69 9.35 -12.92
CA PHE A 21 -3.77 8.17 -13.76
C PHE A 21 -4.90 7.22 -13.28
N CYS A 22 -4.88 6.87 -12.00
CA CYS A 22 -5.92 6.01 -11.42
C CYS A 22 -7.31 6.67 -11.46
N ALA A 23 -7.39 8.01 -11.31
CA ALA A 23 -8.66 8.73 -11.42
C ALA A 23 -9.24 8.67 -12.83
N ALA A 24 -8.40 8.91 -13.84
CA ALA A 24 -8.83 8.89 -15.23
C ALA A 24 -9.26 7.49 -15.69
N VAL A 25 -8.46 6.47 -15.39
CA VAL A 25 -8.80 5.07 -15.70
C VAL A 25 -10.08 4.65 -14.99
N ALA A 26 -10.26 5.02 -13.70
CA ALA A 26 -11.46 4.69 -12.95
C ALA A 26 -12.72 5.34 -13.54
N ALA A 27 -12.67 6.64 -13.84
CA ALA A 27 -13.81 7.36 -14.42
C ALA A 27 -14.20 6.78 -15.80
N ALA A 28 -13.22 6.54 -16.66
CA ALA A 28 -13.42 5.99 -17.99
C ALA A 28 -13.99 4.55 -17.94
N ARG A 29 -13.47 3.68 -17.08
CA ARG A 29 -14.00 2.32 -16.87
C ARG A 29 -15.42 2.30 -16.32
N LYS A 30 -15.89 3.40 -15.70
CA LYS A 30 -17.29 3.58 -15.28
C LYS A 30 -18.18 4.22 -16.35
N GLY A 31 -17.65 4.42 -17.57
CA GLY A 31 -18.39 4.88 -18.73
C GLY A 31 -18.41 6.40 -18.92
N ALA A 32 -17.72 7.18 -18.08
CA ALA A 32 -17.60 8.61 -18.28
C ALA A 32 -16.61 8.90 -19.42
N SER A 33 -16.98 9.78 -20.34
CA SER A 33 -16.05 10.38 -21.31
C SER A 33 -14.99 11.17 -20.56
N THR A 34 -13.73 10.72 -20.57
CA THR A 34 -12.67 11.21 -19.68
C THR A 34 -11.48 11.73 -20.45
N CYS A 35 -10.96 12.90 -20.06
CA CYS A 35 -9.71 13.46 -20.56
C CYS A 35 -8.66 13.49 -19.45
N LEU A 36 -7.45 12.97 -19.71
CA LEU A 36 -6.28 13.06 -18.83
C LEU A 36 -5.21 13.97 -19.44
N ILE A 37 -4.83 15.04 -18.73
CA ILE A 37 -3.83 16.00 -19.16
C ILE A 37 -2.58 15.84 -18.31
N GLN A 38 -1.42 15.65 -18.94
CA GLN A 38 -0.13 15.47 -18.26
C GLN A 38 0.91 16.41 -18.86
N ASP A 39 1.59 17.16 -17.99
CA ASP A 39 2.60 18.16 -18.36
C ASP A 39 3.93 17.57 -18.83
N ARG A 40 4.16 16.27 -18.61
CA ARG A 40 5.37 15.54 -18.98
C ARG A 40 5.11 14.48 -20.05
N PRO A 41 6.18 13.96 -20.71
CA PRO A 41 6.05 12.97 -21.79
C PRO A 41 5.59 11.60 -21.32
N VAL A 42 5.56 11.34 -20.00
CA VAL A 42 5.21 10.05 -19.41
C VAL A 42 4.26 10.21 -18.23
N PHE A 43 3.48 9.18 -17.95
CA PHE A 43 2.66 9.08 -16.74
C PHE A 43 3.48 8.71 -15.51
N GLY A 44 2.83 8.72 -14.33
CA GLY A 44 3.40 8.23 -13.09
C GLY A 44 3.92 9.29 -12.14
N GLY A 45 4.14 10.53 -12.62
CA GLY A 45 4.62 11.61 -11.77
C GLY A 45 5.96 11.28 -11.12
N ASN A 46 6.02 11.27 -9.79
CA ASN A 46 7.27 10.93 -9.07
C ASN A 46 7.71 9.46 -9.28
N SER A 47 6.80 8.55 -9.64
CA SER A 47 7.19 7.17 -9.96
C SER A 47 7.65 6.96 -11.40
N SER A 48 7.51 7.96 -12.28
CA SER A 48 7.95 7.86 -13.68
C SER A 48 9.44 7.62 -13.81
N SER A 49 9.88 7.17 -14.98
CA SER A 49 11.31 6.99 -15.28
C SER A 49 12.12 8.29 -15.21
N GLU A 50 11.47 9.44 -15.20
CA GLU A 50 12.13 10.75 -15.10
C GLU A 50 12.56 11.08 -13.66
N VAL A 51 11.89 10.51 -12.65
CA VAL A 51 12.10 10.81 -11.22
C VAL A 51 12.53 9.57 -10.44
N ARG A 52 11.90 8.42 -10.72
CA ARG A 52 12.21 7.09 -10.19
C ARG A 52 12.05 6.92 -8.67
N VAL A 53 11.09 7.62 -8.07
CA VAL A 53 10.70 7.34 -6.68
C VAL A 53 9.83 6.09 -6.64
N THR A 54 10.18 5.16 -5.77
CA THR A 54 9.41 3.92 -5.57
C THR A 54 7.97 4.23 -5.10
N PRO A 55 6.94 3.59 -5.67
CA PRO A 55 5.56 3.72 -5.19
C PRO A 55 5.39 3.02 -3.84
N HIS A 56 5.67 3.72 -2.75
CA HIS A 56 5.47 3.23 -1.39
C HIS A 56 4.00 3.30 -0.95
N GLY A 57 3.68 2.54 0.11
CA GLY A 57 2.35 2.51 0.72
C GLY A 57 2.33 1.89 2.12
N ALA A 58 1.12 1.62 2.63
CA ALA A 58 0.90 1.12 3.99
C ALA A 58 1.58 -0.23 4.26
N ALA A 59 1.77 -1.06 3.23
CA ALA A 59 2.42 -2.37 3.38
C ALA A 59 3.91 -2.31 3.72
N ALA A 60 4.55 -1.14 3.65
CA ALA A 60 5.91 -0.96 4.16
C ALA A 60 6.00 -1.25 5.67
N PHE A 61 4.93 -0.92 6.41
CA PHE A 61 4.89 -1.01 7.87
C PHE A 61 3.85 -1.99 8.40
N HIS A 62 2.86 -2.41 7.58
CA HIS A 62 1.75 -3.23 8.03
C HIS A 62 1.53 -4.43 7.12
N SER A 63 1.55 -5.63 7.70
CA SER A 63 1.27 -6.87 6.98
C SER A 63 -0.14 -6.84 6.40
N TYR A 64 -0.30 -7.30 5.17
CA TYR A 64 -1.56 -7.33 4.43
C TYR A 64 -2.19 -5.95 4.14
N ALA A 65 -1.43 -4.87 4.29
CA ALA A 65 -1.94 -3.51 4.09
C ALA A 65 -1.62 -2.93 2.70
N ARG A 66 -1.17 -3.74 1.74
CA ARG A 66 -0.87 -3.24 0.40
C ARG A 66 -2.12 -2.68 -0.27
N GLU A 67 -1.97 -1.52 -0.87
CA GLU A 67 -2.99 -0.87 -1.68
C GLU A 67 -3.35 -1.73 -2.89
N THR A 68 -4.66 -1.83 -3.17
CA THR A 68 -5.21 -2.67 -4.23
C THR A 68 -6.14 -1.87 -5.15
N GLY A 69 -6.72 -2.49 -6.17
CA GLY A 69 -7.41 -1.80 -7.25
C GLY A 69 -6.47 -1.56 -8.43
N ILE A 70 -6.63 -0.46 -9.15
CA ILE A 70 -5.85 -0.14 -10.37
C ILE A 70 -4.35 -0.13 -10.10
N ILE A 71 -3.90 0.40 -8.96
CA ILE A 71 -2.47 0.41 -8.62
C ILE A 71 -1.90 -1.01 -8.50
N SER A 72 -2.64 -1.96 -7.95
CA SER A 72 -2.19 -3.35 -7.86
C SER A 72 -2.12 -4.02 -9.23
N GLU A 73 -3.11 -3.78 -10.09
CA GLU A 73 -3.12 -4.24 -11.47
C GLU A 73 -1.87 -3.75 -12.22
N LEU A 74 -1.58 -2.45 -12.14
CA LEU A 74 -0.38 -1.84 -12.75
C LEU A 74 0.92 -2.46 -12.26
N LEU A 75 1.06 -2.61 -10.95
CA LEU A 75 2.30 -3.12 -10.36
C LEU A 75 2.56 -4.60 -10.74
N ILE A 76 1.51 -5.40 -10.86
CA ILE A 76 1.61 -6.79 -11.29
C ILE A 76 1.95 -6.87 -12.78
N GLU A 77 1.28 -6.06 -13.63
CA GLU A 77 1.59 -5.98 -15.06
C GLU A 77 3.02 -5.50 -15.33
N GLU A 78 3.48 -4.54 -14.54
CA GLU A 78 4.86 -4.06 -14.63
C GLU A 78 5.85 -5.20 -14.37
N ARG A 79 5.64 -6.01 -13.33
CA ARG A 79 6.54 -7.14 -13.04
C ARG A 79 6.51 -8.25 -14.09
N MET A 80 5.39 -8.44 -14.73
CA MET A 80 5.28 -9.37 -15.82
C MET A 80 6.15 -8.93 -17.05
N ARG A 81 6.29 -7.63 -17.26
CA ARG A 81 6.99 -7.03 -18.41
C ARG A 81 8.43 -6.64 -18.12
N ASN A 82 8.71 -6.23 -16.89
CA ASN A 82 9.97 -5.64 -16.47
C ASN A 82 10.77 -6.61 -15.61
N HIS A 83 11.93 -7.01 -16.10
CA HIS A 83 12.84 -7.92 -15.41
C HIS A 83 13.98 -7.20 -14.68
N GLU A 84 13.87 -5.87 -14.52
CA GLU A 84 14.83 -5.08 -13.73
C GLU A 84 14.81 -5.53 -12.28
N THR A 85 15.98 -5.55 -11.66
CA THR A 85 16.10 -5.83 -10.23
C THR A 85 15.43 -4.71 -9.42
N ILE A 86 14.51 -5.08 -8.54
CA ILE A 86 13.89 -4.12 -7.64
C ILE A 86 14.85 -3.78 -6.51
N LYS A 87 15.05 -2.48 -6.34
CA LYS A 87 15.77 -1.87 -5.24
C LYS A 87 14.88 -0.88 -4.53
N GLU A 88 15.31 -0.36 -3.41
CA GLU A 88 14.54 0.61 -2.65
C GLU A 88 14.19 1.85 -3.48
N ASN A 89 15.13 2.33 -4.29
CA ASN A 89 14.91 3.44 -5.20
C ASN A 89 15.38 3.10 -6.62
N GLY A 90 14.89 3.84 -7.59
CA GLY A 90 15.44 3.85 -8.95
C GLY A 90 15.07 2.65 -9.84
N TRP A 91 14.21 1.73 -9.40
CA TRP A 91 13.82 0.58 -10.22
C TRP A 91 12.78 0.91 -11.29
N THR A 92 11.96 1.95 -11.08
CA THR A 92 10.98 2.38 -12.08
C THR A 92 11.69 2.98 -13.28
N ASN A 93 11.52 2.36 -14.42
CA ASN A 93 12.16 2.69 -15.69
C ASN A 93 11.13 2.89 -16.81
N SER A 94 11.58 2.98 -18.04
CA SER A 94 10.69 3.17 -19.20
C SER A 94 9.67 2.03 -19.42
N ILE A 95 9.89 0.84 -18.84
CA ILE A 95 8.90 -0.25 -18.90
C ILE A 95 7.72 0.02 -17.96
N TRP A 96 7.97 0.66 -16.82
CA TRP A 96 6.91 1.18 -15.96
C TRP A 96 6.05 2.22 -16.69
N ASP A 97 6.69 3.18 -17.36
CA ASP A 97 5.99 4.20 -18.15
C ASP A 97 5.18 3.56 -19.29
N LEU A 98 5.76 2.57 -20.00
CA LEU A 98 5.09 1.81 -21.05
C LEU A 98 3.87 1.05 -20.51
N THR A 99 3.95 0.48 -19.31
CA THR A 99 2.83 -0.26 -18.73
C THR A 99 1.64 0.66 -18.47
N MET A 100 1.88 1.88 -17.97
CA MET A 100 0.83 2.87 -17.81
C MET A 100 0.29 3.37 -19.15
N TYR A 101 1.17 3.62 -20.12
CA TYR A 101 0.77 4.05 -21.46
C TYR A 101 -0.13 3.01 -22.15
N ASP A 102 0.25 1.74 -22.05
CA ASP A 102 -0.54 0.63 -22.59
C ASP A 102 -1.92 0.53 -21.93
N MET A 103 -1.99 0.59 -20.58
CA MET A 103 -3.26 0.58 -19.87
C MET A 103 -4.15 1.77 -20.26
N ALA A 104 -3.59 2.97 -20.39
CA ALA A 104 -4.33 4.15 -20.83
C ALA A 104 -4.90 3.97 -22.25
N THR A 105 -4.08 3.46 -23.15
CA THR A 105 -4.45 3.23 -24.57
C THR A 105 -5.56 2.17 -24.71
N GLN A 106 -5.55 1.15 -23.85
CA GLN A 106 -6.55 0.08 -23.86
C GLN A 106 -7.82 0.43 -23.07
N THR A 107 -7.82 1.55 -22.33
CA THR A 107 -9.00 1.96 -21.55
C THR A 107 -9.99 2.70 -22.44
N GLU A 108 -11.14 2.09 -22.68
CA GLU A 108 -12.24 2.73 -23.40
C GLU A 108 -12.69 4.02 -22.72
N ASN A 109 -13.21 4.99 -23.46
CA ASN A 109 -13.67 6.30 -23.00
C ASN A 109 -12.58 7.22 -22.41
N LEU A 110 -11.29 6.84 -22.53
CA LEU A 110 -10.16 7.66 -22.07
C LEU A 110 -9.41 8.30 -23.24
N THR A 111 -9.38 9.62 -23.27
CA THR A 111 -8.47 10.41 -24.10
C THR A 111 -7.39 10.99 -23.22
N PHE A 112 -6.15 11.06 -23.69
CA PHE A 112 -5.08 11.68 -22.93
C PHE A 112 -4.13 12.54 -23.77
N TYR A 113 -3.56 13.54 -23.11
CA TYR A 113 -2.59 14.47 -23.69
C TYR A 113 -1.34 14.53 -22.83
N LEU A 114 -0.20 14.10 -23.39
CA LEU A 114 1.13 14.22 -22.77
C LEU A 114 1.81 15.52 -23.24
N ASN A 115 2.85 15.98 -22.55
CA ASN A 115 3.53 17.24 -22.80
C ASN A 115 2.55 18.43 -22.84
N THR A 116 1.52 18.39 -22.02
CA THR A 116 0.41 19.34 -22.09
C THR A 116 0.18 19.96 -20.72
N THR A 117 0.44 21.25 -20.61
CA THR A 117 0.41 21.99 -19.34
C THR A 117 -0.83 22.86 -19.24
N VAL A 118 -1.64 22.67 -18.21
CA VAL A 118 -2.75 23.58 -17.88
C VAL A 118 -2.17 24.90 -17.38
N HIS A 119 -2.59 25.99 -17.99
CA HIS A 119 -2.10 27.33 -17.63
C HIS A 119 -3.20 28.37 -17.42
N GLN A 120 -4.47 28.03 -17.70
CA GLN A 120 -5.61 28.89 -17.44
C GLN A 120 -6.87 28.07 -17.14
N VAL A 121 -7.73 28.67 -16.31
CA VAL A 121 -9.08 28.15 -15.99
C VAL A 121 -10.11 29.21 -16.35
N ILE A 122 -11.18 28.83 -17.02
CA ILE A 122 -12.32 29.69 -17.31
C ILE A 122 -13.48 29.24 -16.42
N MET A 123 -13.94 30.15 -15.59
CA MET A 123 -15.07 29.94 -14.71
C MET A 123 -16.38 30.22 -15.42
N ASP A 124 -17.43 29.46 -15.15
CA ASP A 124 -18.81 29.68 -15.58
C ASP A 124 -19.53 30.60 -14.57
N THR A 125 -19.30 30.32 -13.29
CA THR A 125 -19.70 31.14 -12.14
C THR A 125 -18.52 31.30 -11.20
N GLU A 126 -18.62 32.08 -10.13
CA GLU A 126 -17.58 32.22 -9.13
C GLU A 126 -17.13 30.87 -8.51
N ARG A 127 -17.99 29.85 -8.57
CA ARG A 127 -17.76 28.54 -7.94
C ARG A 127 -17.77 27.37 -8.92
N ARG A 128 -17.87 27.62 -10.24
CA ARG A 128 -17.96 26.50 -11.20
C ARG A 128 -16.99 26.70 -12.36
N ILE A 129 -16.11 25.72 -12.50
CA ILE A 129 -15.19 25.64 -13.64
C ILE A 129 -15.97 25.21 -14.89
N ARG A 130 -15.76 25.92 -16.01
CA ARG A 130 -16.29 25.57 -17.33
C ARG A 130 -15.23 24.89 -18.20
N THR A 131 -14.02 25.46 -18.25
CA THR A 131 -12.99 25.04 -19.22
C THR A 131 -11.61 25.20 -18.60
N VAL A 132 -10.71 24.26 -18.86
CA VAL A 132 -9.28 24.45 -18.68
C VAL A 132 -8.62 24.69 -20.03
N ILE A 133 -7.63 25.58 -20.07
CA ILE A 133 -6.81 25.83 -21.26
C ILE A 133 -5.42 25.25 -21.00
N ALA A 134 -4.99 24.35 -21.88
CA ALA A 134 -3.73 23.65 -21.78
C ALA A 134 -2.89 23.81 -23.06
N ARG A 135 -1.59 24.11 -22.89
CA ARG A 135 -0.64 24.21 -23.97
C ARG A 135 0.05 22.88 -24.23
N VAL A 136 -0.05 22.38 -25.47
CA VAL A 136 0.76 21.25 -25.94
C VAL A 136 2.14 21.77 -26.32
N ALA A 137 3.19 21.37 -25.58
CA ALA A 137 4.51 21.96 -25.63
C ALA A 137 5.15 21.91 -27.02
N ASN A 138 5.06 20.79 -27.73
CA ASN A 138 5.75 20.56 -28.99
C ASN A 138 4.86 20.68 -30.23
N ALA A 139 3.66 21.24 -30.12
CA ALA A 139 2.66 21.27 -31.18
C ALA A 139 2.06 22.64 -31.48
N GLU A 140 2.53 23.70 -30.80
CA GLU A 140 2.02 25.09 -30.92
C GLU A 140 0.49 25.13 -30.84
N THR A 141 -0.11 24.29 -30.00
CA THR A 141 -1.56 24.09 -29.89
C THR A 141 -2.03 24.42 -28.49
N ASP A 142 -3.10 25.16 -28.36
CA ASP A 142 -3.87 25.35 -27.15
C ASP A 142 -5.13 24.48 -27.20
N LEU A 143 -5.30 23.64 -26.22
CA LEU A 143 -6.49 22.84 -26.00
C LEU A 143 -7.41 23.57 -25.04
N HIS A 144 -8.63 23.89 -25.49
CA HIS A 144 -9.70 24.41 -24.65
C HIS A 144 -10.64 23.25 -24.30
N ILE A 145 -10.48 22.72 -23.11
CA ILE A 145 -11.16 21.48 -22.69
C ILE A 145 -12.26 21.81 -21.68
N ALA A 146 -13.50 21.73 -22.14
CA ALA A 146 -14.67 21.88 -21.30
C ALA A 146 -14.99 20.58 -20.56
N GLY A 147 -15.50 20.68 -19.31
CA GLY A 147 -15.82 19.52 -18.51
C GLY A 147 -17.01 19.73 -17.58
N SER A 148 -17.70 18.65 -17.24
CA SER A 148 -18.74 18.65 -16.20
C SER A 148 -18.13 18.64 -14.81
N ILE A 149 -17.10 17.77 -14.60
CA ILE A 149 -16.35 17.62 -13.36
C ILE A 149 -14.86 17.70 -13.68
N PHE A 150 -14.11 18.40 -12.84
CA PHE A 150 -12.65 18.51 -12.91
C PHE A 150 -12.02 17.80 -11.70
N ILE A 151 -10.86 17.17 -11.93
CA ILE A 151 -10.07 16.54 -10.86
C ILE A 151 -8.65 17.11 -10.94
N ASP A 152 -8.24 17.85 -9.90
CA ASP A 152 -6.88 18.39 -9.79
C ASP A 152 -5.96 17.35 -9.15
N CYS A 153 -5.11 16.76 -9.98
CA CYS A 153 -4.03 15.84 -9.63
C CYS A 153 -2.65 16.40 -10.02
N THR A 154 -2.54 17.71 -10.21
CA THR A 154 -1.29 18.37 -10.63
C THR A 154 -0.21 18.32 -9.55
N GLY A 155 -0.60 17.97 -8.31
CA GLY A 155 0.27 17.93 -7.15
C GLY A 155 0.61 19.30 -6.58
N ASP A 156 0.72 20.32 -7.41
CA ASP A 156 0.91 21.72 -6.99
C ASP A 156 -0.40 22.50 -6.90
N ALA A 157 -1.56 21.82 -7.04
CA ALA A 157 -2.89 22.43 -7.02
C ALA A 157 -3.08 23.53 -8.08
N VAL A 158 -2.60 23.30 -9.28
CA VAL A 158 -2.60 24.32 -10.35
C VAL A 158 -4.02 24.71 -10.75
N VAL A 159 -4.92 23.72 -10.91
CA VAL A 159 -6.31 24.01 -11.30
C VAL A 159 -7.06 24.73 -10.19
N ALA A 160 -6.88 24.28 -8.94
CA ALA A 160 -7.51 24.90 -7.79
C ALA A 160 -7.03 26.36 -7.57
N ASP A 161 -5.73 26.61 -7.70
CA ASP A 161 -5.15 27.95 -7.60
C ASP A 161 -5.69 28.87 -8.70
N LEU A 162 -5.69 28.41 -9.95
CA LEU A 162 -6.23 29.17 -11.10
C LEU A 162 -7.75 29.39 -11.02
N ALA A 163 -8.47 28.51 -10.31
CA ALA A 163 -9.90 28.66 -10.03
C ALA A 163 -10.21 29.58 -8.83
N GLY A 164 -9.17 30.07 -8.12
CA GLY A 164 -9.32 30.92 -6.95
C GLY A 164 -9.68 30.20 -5.65
N CYS A 165 -9.47 28.90 -5.57
CA CYS A 165 -9.67 28.13 -4.33
C CYS A 165 -8.64 28.49 -3.27
N GLN A 166 -9.05 28.46 -2.01
CA GLN A 166 -8.16 28.63 -0.86
C GLN A 166 -7.27 27.41 -0.68
N TRP A 167 -6.03 27.65 -0.27
CA TRP A 167 -5.05 26.61 0.00
C TRP A 167 -4.09 27.01 1.13
N ARG A 168 -3.44 26.02 1.73
CA ARG A 168 -2.47 26.12 2.80
C ARG A 168 -1.05 25.88 2.26
N TRP A 169 -0.07 26.50 2.94
CA TRP A 169 1.36 26.38 2.60
C TRP A 169 2.21 26.30 3.86
N GLY A 170 3.27 25.50 3.83
CA GLY A 170 4.16 25.33 4.98
C GLY A 170 3.51 24.61 6.16
N SER A 171 3.99 24.86 7.37
CA SER A 171 3.49 24.24 8.59
C SER A 171 2.50 25.12 9.32
N GLU A 172 1.39 24.54 9.73
CA GLU A 172 0.51 25.06 10.77
C GLU A 172 1.26 25.16 12.10
N GLY A 173 0.93 26.16 12.92
CA GLY A 173 1.44 26.24 14.28
C GLY A 173 0.69 25.28 15.22
N ARG A 174 1.38 24.74 16.23
CA ARG A 174 0.77 23.78 17.18
C ARG A 174 -0.51 24.30 17.82
N SER A 175 -0.61 25.60 18.06
CA SER A 175 -1.79 26.23 18.66
C SER A 175 -3.04 26.18 17.78
N GLU A 176 -2.92 25.93 16.47
CA GLU A 176 -4.06 25.91 15.56
C GLU A 176 -4.89 24.62 15.69
N PHE A 177 -4.23 23.46 15.75
CA PHE A 177 -4.91 22.15 15.80
C PHE A 177 -4.43 21.25 16.95
N GLY A 178 -3.44 21.67 17.75
CA GLY A 178 -2.88 20.85 18.84
C GLY A 178 -2.04 19.66 18.37
N GLU A 179 -1.57 19.67 17.14
CA GLU A 179 -0.85 18.55 16.53
C GLU A 179 0.53 18.33 17.17
N PRO A 180 0.88 17.11 17.63
CA PRO A 180 2.17 16.82 18.25
C PRO A 180 3.38 17.13 17.36
N HIS A 181 3.28 16.87 16.04
CA HIS A 181 4.36 17.10 15.09
C HIS A 181 4.37 18.52 14.48
N ALA A 182 3.40 19.36 14.82
CA ALA A 182 3.41 20.76 14.39
C ALA A 182 4.45 21.59 15.18
N PRO A 183 5.16 22.53 14.54
CA PRO A 183 6.05 23.47 15.23
C PRO A 183 5.26 24.40 16.16
N LEU A 184 5.94 25.01 17.12
CA LEU A 184 5.28 25.95 18.08
C LEU A 184 4.63 27.14 17.37
N ALA A 185 5.24 27.66 16.33
CA ALA A 185 4.72 28.73 15.50
C ALA A 185 4.62 28.27 14.02
N PRO A 186 3.67 28.80 13.25
CA PRO A 186 3.58 28.45 11.81
C PRO A 186 4.85 28.85 11.07
N THR A 187 5.24 28.06 10.08
CA THR A 187 6.38 28.34 9.21
C THR A 187 5.99 28.25 7.75
N ALA A 188 6.75 28.92 6.88
CA ALA A 188 6.59 28.80 5.43
C ALA A 188 7.41 27.63 4.85
N ASP A 189 8.06 26.82 5.70
CA ASP A 189 8.95 25.75 5.28
C ASP A 189 8.15 24.56 4.72
N THR A 190 8.54 24.12 3.52
CA THR A 190 8.02 22.91 2.91
C THR A 190 9.09 21.82 2.88
N MET A 191 8.66 20.56 2.84
CA MET A 191 9.56 19.44 2.51
C MET A 191 10.15 19.67 1.11
N GLY A 192 11.40 19.32 0.93
CA GLY A 192 12.15 19.60 -0.28
C GLY A 192 11.80 18.69 -1.46
N ASN A 193 12.40 19.04 -2.60
CA ASN A 193 12.40 18.22 -3.79
C ASN A 193 13.67 17.36 -3.83
N SER A 194 13.59 16.19 -4.47
CA SER A 194 14.74 15.27 -4.63
C SER A 194 15.00 14.92 -6.07
N ILE A 195 16.25 14.61 -6.38
CA ILE A 195 16.61 13.84 -7.57
C ILE A 195 17.30 12.55 -7.16
N HIS A 196 17.15 11.52 -7.97
CA HIS A 196 17.85 10.26 -7.80
C HIS A 196 18.92 10.12 -8.88
N PHE A 197 19.84 9.20 -8.67
CA PHE A 197 20.79 8.76 -9.68
C PHE A 197 20.75 7.23 -9.78
N ARG A 198 21.36 6.71 -10.83
CA ARG A 198 21.63 5.31 -11.00
C ARG A 198 23.10 5.15 -11.41
N ALA A 199 23.75 4.14 -10.86
CA ALA A 199 25.07 3.73 -11.32
C ALA A 199 25.04 2.24 -11.68
N LYS A 200 26.00 1.83 -12.50
CA LYS A 200 26.12 0.47 -13.02
C LYS A 200 27.55 -0.02 -12.89
N ASP A 201 27.71 -1.27 -12.46
CA ASP A 201 29.00 -1.96 -12.51
C ASP A 201 29.33 -2.28 -13.96
N MET A 202 30.47 -1.74 -14.43
CA MET A 202 30.95 -1.88 -15.79
C MET A 202 31.91 -3.08 -15.96
N GLY A 203 32.15 -3.86 -14.88
CA GLY A 203 33.07 -5.00 -14.87
C GLY A 203 34.56 -4.61 -15.01
N ARG A 204 34.90 -3.33 -15.00
CA ARG A 204 36.26 -2.81 -15.11
C ARG A 204 36.38 -1.48 -14.37
N PRO A 205 37.57 -1.07 -13.94
CA PRO A 205 37.76 0.23 -13.29
C PRO A 205 37.31 1.40 -14.18
N ILE A 206 36.52 2.28 -13.61
CA ILE A 206 36.02 3.51 -14.23
C ILE A 206 36.46 4.71 -13.41
N GLN A 207 37.09 5.69 -14.05
CA GLN A 207 37.42 6.96 -13.43
C GLN A 207 36.21 7.91 -13.48
N PHE A 208 36.12 8.75 -12.49
CA PHE A 208 35.18 9.86 -12.44
C PHE A 208 35.90 11.16 -12.10
N THR A 209 35.69 12.17 -12.92
CA THR A 209 36.20 13.54 -12.67
C THR A 209 34.97 14.43 -12.53
N PRO A 210 34.71 15.00 -11.34
CA PRO A 210 33.57 15.90 -11.16
C PRO A 210 33.79 17.18 -11.98
N PRO A 211 32.73 17.78 -12.53
CA PRO A 211 32.81 19.10 -13.12
C PRO A 211 33.14 20.14 -12.05
N GLU A 212 33.80 21.24 -12.44
CA GLU A 212 34.22 22.29 -11.50
C GLU A 212 33.09 22.92 -10.69
N TRP A 213 31.90 22.91 -11.24
CA TRP A 213 30.71 23.46 -10.60
C TRP A 213 30.00 22.49 -9.64
N ALA A 214 30.46 21.24 -9.53
CA ALA A 214 29.93 20.30 -8.52
C ALA A 214 30.28 20.77 -7.11
N VAL A 215 29.40 20.47 -6.15
CA VAL A 215 29.67 20.77 -4.73
C VAL A 215 30.81 19.88 -4.24
N LYS A 216 31.77 20.45 -3.52
CA LYS A 216 32.89 19.70 -2.95
C LYS A 216 32.53 19.23 -1.55
N HIS A 217 32.46 17.93 -1.37
CA HIS A 217 32.32 17.30 -0.06
C HIS A 217 33.69 16.75 0.37
N ASP A 218 34.28 17.36 1.39
CA ASP A 218 35.62 16.98 1.89
C ASP A 218 35.56 16.55 3.36
N ASN A 219 34.44 16.71 4.04
CA ASN A 219 34.25 16.34 5.44
C ASN A 219 33.45 15.03 5.57
N PRO A 220 34.06 13.95 6.11
CA PRO A 220 33.36 12.68 6.34
C PRO A 220 32.15 12.80 7.29
N ASP A 221 32.20 13.73 8.25
CA ASP A 221 31.13 13.96 9.21
C ASP A 221 29.79 14.34 8.52
N TYR A 222 29.85 14.94 7.34
CA TYR A 222 28.68 15.25 6.54
C TYR A 222 27.87 14.00 6.17
N PHE A 223 28.55 12.87 5.99
CA PHE A 223 27.93 11.59 5.70
C PHE A 223 27.69 10.76 6.96
N GLU A 224 28.76 10.55 7.75
CA GLU A 224 28.77 9.60 8.87
C GLU A 224 27.95 10.07 10.07
N LYS A 225 28.03 11.38 10.42
CA LYS A 225 27.41 11.93 11.64
C LYS A 225 26.11 12.68 11.40
N GLN A 226 25.76 12.92 10.13
CA GLN A 226 24.58 13.72 9.77
C GLN A 226 23.50 12.91 9.03
N GLY A 227 23.51 11.59 9.18
CA GLY A 227 22.45 10.72 8.67
C GLY A 227 22.44 10.50 7.15
N ARG A 228 23.49 10.89 6.41
CA ARG A 228 23.57 10.75 4.95
C ARG A 228 24.28 9.46 4.54
N ILE A 229 23.68 8.35 4.96
CA ILE A 229 24.26 7.02 4.80
C ILE A 229 24.21 6.58 3.33
N VAL A 230 25.37 6.12 2.82
CA VAL A 230 25.48 5.48 1.51
C VAL A 230 25.32 3.97 1.72
N TYR A 231 24.15 3.43 1.36
CA TYR A 231 23.82 2.02 1.60
C TYR A 231 23.87 1.17 0.33
N ASP A 232 23.67 1.75 -0.85
CA ASP A 232 23.72 1.06 -2.13
C ASP A 232 24.44 1.97 -3.16
N LEU A 233 25.15 1.38 -4.12
CA LEU A 233 25.92 2.16 -5.10
C LEU A 233 25.18 2.39 -6.40
N ASP A 234 24.13 1.64 -6.66
CA ASP A 234 23.45 1.63 -7.96
C ASP A 234 22.04 2.25 -7.92
N CYS A 235 21.68 2.92 -6.82
CA CYS A 235 20.44 3.69 -6.70
C CYS A 235 20.68 5.03 -5.99
N GLY A 236 19.77 5.98 -6.19
CA GLY A 236 19.78 7.25 -5.47
C GLY A 236 19.35 7.13 -4.02
N TYR A 237 19.57 8.20 -3.25
CA TYR A 237 19.24 8.25 -1.83
C TYR A 237 18.13 9.25 -1.59
N TRP A 238 17.17 8.92 -0.71
CA TRP A 238 16.04 9.79 -0.35
C TRP A 238 16.49 11.12 0.28
N TRP A 239 17.64 11.14 0.97
CA TRP A 239 18.18 12.32 1.61
C TRP A 239 18.87 13.32 0.63
N ILE A 240 18.99 12.98 -0.66
CA ILE A 240 19.36 13.96 -1.70
C ILE A 240 18.15 14.84 -1.94
N GLU A 241 17.95 15.80 -1.07
CA GLU A 241 16.77 16.66 -1.01
C GLU A 241 17.18 18.12 -0.73
N ILE A 242 16.53 19.07 -1.40
CA ILE A 242 16.66 20.50 -1.15
C ILE A 242 15.27 21.15 -1.19
N GLY A 243 14.95 21.96 -0.19
CA GLY A 243 13.78 22.80 -0.11
C GLY A 243 14.17 24.23 0.21
N ILE A 244 14.01 24.66 1.46
CA ILE A 244 14.44 26.01 1.87
C ILE A 244 15.95 26.23 1.63
N PRO A 245 16.34 27.47 1.23
CA PRO A 245 15.56 28.70 1.27
C PRO A 245 14.68 28.94 0.02
N TRP A 246 14.58 27.99 -0.90
CA TRP A 246 13.86 28.13 -2.15
C TRP A 246 12.40 27.70 -2.05
N ASN A 247 11.56 28.30 -2.90
CA ASN A 247 10.16 27.89 -3.08
C ASN A 247 10.06 26.69 -4.02
N THR A 248 9.48 25.59 -3.57
CA THR A 248 9.37 24.32 -4.32
C THR A 248 8.54 24.41 -5.60
N ILE A 249 7.81 25.50 -5.82
CA ILE A 249 7.07 25.78 -7.08
C ILE A 249 7.88 26.72 -7.98
N TYR A 250 8.15 27.93 -7.49
CA TYR A 250 8.71 29.01 -8.33
C TYR A 250 10.20 28.84 -8.61
N ASP A 251 10.97 28.26 -7.68
CA ASP A 251 12.41 28.08 -7.79
C ASP A 251 12.82 26.67 -8.18
N ASN A 252 11.89 25.88 -8.76
CA ASN A 252 12.12 24.45 -9.05
C ASN A 252 13.34 24.20 -9.95
N GLU A 253 13.63 25.06 -10.92
CA GLU A 253 14.81 24.94 -11.78
C GLU A 253 16.11 25.25 -11.04
N THR A 254 16.10 26.20 -10.11
CA THR A 254 17.24 26.48 -9.22
C THR A 254 17.48 25.27 -8.32
N ILE A 255 16.44 24.72 -7.70
CA ILE A 255 16.51 23.50 -6.89
C ILE A 255 17.05 22.33 -7.71
N ARG A 256 16.61 22.13 -8.95
CA ARG A 256 17.11 21.10 -9.84
C ARG A 256 18.62 21.24 -10.07
N HIS A 257 19.09 22.46 -10.36
CA HIS A 257 20.51 22.72 -10.55
C HIS A 257 21.33 22.43 -9.29
N GLU A 258 20.88 22.89 -8.14
CA GLU A 258 21.56 22.65 -6.86
C GLU A 258 21.58 21.15 -6.51
N LEU A 259 20.47 20.44 -6.68
CA LEU A 259 20.42 18.99 -6.51
C LEU A 259 21.41 18.27 -7.42
N THR A 260 21.53 18.69 -8.68
CA THR A 260 22.50 18.10 -9.62
C THR A 260 23.94 18.36 -9.16
N ARG A 261 24.26 19.57 -8.71
CA ARG A 261 25.56 19.95 -8.18
C ARG A 261 25.96 19.06 -6.98
N HIS A 262 25.02 18.90 -6.05
CA HIS A 262 25.23 18.06 -4.86
C HIS A 262 25.34 16.58 -5.22
N THR A 263 24.52 16.07 -6.10
CA THR A 263 24.58 14.67 -6.55
C THR A 263 25.93 14.32 -7.15
N LEU A 264 26.47 15.18 -8.00
CA LEU A 264 27.80 14.99 -8.59
C LEU A 264 28.91 15.05 -7.54
N GLY A 265 28.78 15.93 -6.54
CA GLY A 265 29.72 15.99 -5.41
C GLY A 265 29.64 14.78 -4.48
N ILE A 266 28.45 14.25 -4.25
CA ILE A 266 28.23 13.01 -3.48
C ILE A 266 28.84 11.83 -4.24
N TRP A 267 28.65 11.76 -5.55
CA TRP A 267 29.25 10.74 -6.39
C TRP A 267 30.78 10.83 -6.42
N ASP A 268 31.33 12.07 -6.42
CA ASP A 268 32.79 12.32 -6.27
C ASP A 268 33.30 11.79 -4.92
N TRP A 269 32.58 12.03 -3.83
CA TRP A 269 32.90 11.49 -2.53
C TRP A 269 32.98 9.95 -2.57
N ILE A 270 31.95 9.29 -3.12
CA ILE A 270 31.88 7.83 -3.23
C ILE A 270 33.02 7.26 -4.07
N LYS A 271 33.34 7.89 -5.20
CA LYS A 271 34.32 7.38 -6.17
C LYS A 271 35.75 7.66 -5.82
N ASN A 272 36.01 8.80 -5.18
CA ASN A 272 37.39 9.34 -5.10
C ASN A 272 37.87 9.58 -3.68
N LYS A 273 36.99 9.83 -2.70
CA LYS A 273 37.41 10.35 -1.39
C LYS A 273 37.25 9.37 -0.25
N ASP A 274 36.07 8.76 -0.11
CA ASP A 274 35.82 7.79 0.95
C ASP A 274 36.68 6.53 0.78
N PRO A 275 37.53 6.15 1.80
CA PRO A 275 38.45 5.04 1.66
C PRO A 275 37.82 3.69 1.39
N GLN A 276 36.61 3.45 1.91
CA GLN A 276 35.90 2.17 1.75
C GLN A 276 35.01 2.16 0.51
N LEU A 277 34.27 3.24 0.28
CA LEU A 277 33.34 3.34 -0.84
C LEU A 277 34.06 3.37 -2.18
N LYS A 278 35.21 4.05 -2.30
CA LYS A 278 35.96 4.12 -3.56
C LYS A 278 36.40 2.75 -4.08
N GLU A 279 36.76 1.83 -3.18
CA GLU A 279 37.11 0.47 -3.61
C GLU A 279 35.87 -0.33 -4.04
N LYS A 280 34.75 -0.20 -3.30
CA LYS A 280 33.48 -0.81 -3.68
C LYS A 280 32.95 -0.25 -5.00
N ALA A 281 33.06 1.06 -5.18
CA ALA A 281 32.58 1.77 -6.36
C ALA A 281 33.56 1.77 -7.56
N ARG A 282 34.70 1.11 -7.45
CA ARG A 282 35.79 1.16 -8.43
C ARG A 282 35.32 0.94 -9.87
N ASN A 283 34.44 -0.03 -10.08
CA ASN A 283 33.94 -0.39 -11.40
C ASN A 283 32.64 0.35 -11.78
N TYR A 284 32.06 1.13 -10.88
CA TYR A 284 30.75 1.77 -11.13
C TYR A 284 30.89 3.06 -11.93
N ALA A 285 29.97 3.26 -12.85
CA ALA A 285 29.77 4.49 -13.60
C ALA A 285 28.35 5.01 -13.41
N LEU A 286 28.16 6.33 -13.36
CA LEU A 286 26.82 6.90 -13.45
C LEU A 286 26.18 6.52 -14.78
N ASP A 287 24.99 5.97 -14.71
CA ASP A 287 24.19 5.50 -15.84
C ASP A 287 23.00 6.45 -16.10
N TRP A 288 22.51 7.07 -15.03
CA TRP A 288 21.37 7.99 -15.11
C TRP A 288 21.40 8.96 -13.92
N ILE A 289 20.95 10.20 -14.16
CA ILE A 289 20.69 11.23 -13.15
C ILE A 289 19.32 11.82 -13.43
N GLY A 290 18.50 11.96 -12.38
CA GLY A 290 17.16 12.55 -12.49
C GLY A 290 17.21 13.95 -13.06
N GLN A 291 16.33 14.23 -14.02
CA GLN A 291 16.22 15.53 -14.68
C GLN A 291 15.05 16.36 -14.15
N VAL A 292 14.11 15.71 -13.50
CA VAL A 292 12.94 16.34 -12.91
C VAL A 292 12.97 16.13 -11.39
N PRO A 293 12.99 17.18 -10.58
CA PRO A 293 12.91 17.04 -9.13
C PRO A 293 11.56 16.47 -8.71
N GLY A 294 11.59 15.40 -7.93
CA GLY A 294 10.42 14.82 -7.31
C GLY A 294 9.98 15.66 -6.12
N LYS A 295 8.76 16.20 -6.18
CA LYS A 295 8.21 17.09 -5.14
C LYS A 295 7.46 16.28 -4.09
N ARG A 296 7.62 16.65 -2.81
CA ARG A 296 6.91 16.04 -1.68
C ARG A 296 5.75 16.88 -1.19
N GLU A 297 5.88 18.18 -1.25
CA GLU A 297 4.94 19.15 -0.70
C GLU A 297 4.83 20.40 -1.57
N SER A 298 3.62 20.99 -1.61
CA SER A 298 3.36 22.31 -2.15
C SER A 298 2.03 22.84 -1.59
N ARG A 299 1.15 23.42 -2.41
CA ARG A 299 -0.19 23.87 -2.00
C ARG A 299 -1.05 22.68 -1.57
N ARG A 300 -1.77 22.84 -0.46
CA ARG A 300 -2.79 21.90 0.05
C ARG A 300 -4.14 22.64 0.03
N VAL A 301 -5.03 22.21 -0.86
CA VAL A 301 -6.32 22.90 -1.11
C VAL A 301 -7.25 22.67 0.09
N GLU A 302 -8.02 23.69 0.48
CA GLU A 302 -9.07 23.50 1.49
C GLU A 302 -10.27 22.76 0.88
N GLY A 303 -10.59 21.63 1.47
CA GLY A 303 -11.73 20.79 1.12
C GLY A 303 -12.91 20.96 2.07
N GLU A 304 -13.98 20.18 1.84
CA GLU A 304 -15.15 20.12 2.73
C GLU A 304 -14.79 19.54 4.12
N TYR A 305 -13.66 18.87 4.25
CA TYR A 305 -13.08 18.42 5.51
C TYR A 305 -11.56 18.59 5.46
N LEU A 306 -10.98 19.15 6.52
CA LEU A 306 -9.54 19.24 6.70
C LEU A 306 -9.08 18.11 7.62
N MET A 307 -8.36 17.14 7.10
CA MET A 307 -7.72 16.10 7.92
C MET A 307 -6.53 16.68 8.69
N THR A 308 -6.49 16.40 9.97
CA THR A 308 -5.37 16.73 10.85
C THR A 308 -4.60 15.47 11.24
N GLU A 309 -3.44 15.62 11.86
CA GLU A 309 -2.65 14.51 12.41
C GLU A 309 -3.44 13.61 13.36
N HIS A 310 -4.44 14.18 14.05
CA HIS A 310 -5.26 13.42 14.99
C HIS A 310 -6.10 12.34 14.31
N ASP A 311 -6.44 12.50 13.04
CA ASP A 311 -7.24 11.52 12.30
C ASP A 311 -6.49 10.20 12.06
N PRO A 312 -5.28 10.18 11.46
CA PRO A 312 -4.49 8.96 11.33
C PRO A 312 -4.02 8.42 12.68
N SER A 313 -3.60 9.27 13.62
CA SER A 313 -3.09 8.85 14.93
C SER A 313 -4.17 8.23 15.81
N GLY A 314 -5.39 8.79 15.77
CA GLY A 314 -6.57 8.30 16.50
C GLY A 314 -7.34 7.22 15.73
N ASN A 315 -6.98 6.94 14.49
CA ASN A 315 -7.73 6.05 13.60
C ASN A 315 -9.22 6.44 13.52
N THR A 316 -9.47 7.73 13.23
CA THR A 316 -10.83 8.28 13.11
C THR A 316 -11.65 7.48 12.10
N LYS A 317 -12.87 7.11 12.47
CA LYS A 317 -13.79 6.38 11.60
C LYS A 317 -14.66 7.36 10.82
N PHE A 318 -14.54 7.34 9.51
CA PHE A 318 -15.32 8.20 8.63
C PHE A 318 -16.44 7.40 7.94
N PRO A 319 -17.69 7.89 7.98
CA PRO A 319 -18.78 7.25 7.22
C PRO A 319 -18.55 7.33 5.71
N ASP A 320 -17.86 8.38 5.27
CA ASP A 320 -17.48 8.63 3.87
C ASP A 320 -16.04 8.20 3.54
N GLU A 321 -15.54 7.16 4.21
CA GLU A 321 -14.23 6.54 3.92
C GLU A 321 -14.21 5.94 2.50
N ILE A 322 -13.20 6.34 1.69
CA ILE A 322 -13.06 5.91 0.28
C ILE A 322 -11.66 5.44 -0.10
N ALA A 323 -10.70 5.67 0.74
CA ALA A 323 -9.31 5.24 0.60
C ALA A 323 -8.70 5.02 1.98
N TYR A 324 -7.47 4.54 2.04
CA TYR A 324 -6.74 4.39 3.29
C TYR A 324 -5.25 4.67 3.11
N GLY A 325 -4.61 5.10 4.20
CA GLY A 325 -3.17 5.22 4.35
C GLY A 325 -2.66 4.33 5.49
N GLY A 326 -1.36 4.37 5.74
CA GLY A 326 -0.69 3.57 6.79
C GLY A 326 0.83 3.73 6.76
N TRP A 327 1.33 4.70 6.03
CA TRP A 327 2.72 5.17 6.15
C TRP A 327 2.85 5.94 7.47
N PHE A 328 4.02 5.94 8.11
CA PHE A 328 4.24 6.78 9.30
C PHE A 328 4.15 8.28 8.95
N ILE A 329 4.01 9.15 9.94
CA ILE A 329 4.02 10.60 9.76
C ILE A 329 5.44 11.03 9.42
N ASP A 330 5.75 11.12 8.13
CA ASP A 330 7.07 11.33 7.56
C ASP A 330 7.28 12.81 7.22
N LEU A 331 7.80 13.56 8.16
CA LEU A 331 8.12 14.98 8.00
C LEU A 331 9.62 15.15 7.85
N HIS A 332 10.05 15.45 6.64
CA HIS A 332 11.46 15.64 6.33
C HIS A 332 12.04 16.92 6.96
N THR A 333 13.32 16.87 7.27
CA THR A 333 14.06 18.01 7.83
C THR A 333 14.10 19.17 6.85
N PRO A 334 13.61 20.36 7.24
CA PRO A 334 13.70 21.55 6.39
C PRO A 334 15.14 21.82 5.97
N GLY A 335 15.35 22.14 4.69
CA GLY A 335 16.66 22.39 4.11
C GLY A 335 17.35 21.13 3.53
N GLY A 336 17.00 19.93 3.94
CA GLY A 336 17.57 18.68 3.39
C GLY A 336 19.09 18.66 3.40
N LEU A 337 19.75 18.65 2.24
CA LEU A 337 21.21 18.67 2.11
C LEU A 337 21.89 19.88 2.77
N LEU A 338 21.17 20.98 2.94
CA LEU A 338 21.69 22.20 3.56
C LEU A 338 21.50 22.23 5.07
N ALA A 339 20.77 21.29 5.64
CA ALA A 339 20.58 21.15 7.07
C ALA A 339 21.75 20.42 7.76
N SER A 340 21.80 20.50 9.08
CA SER A 340 22.83 19.82 9.90
C SER A 340 22.67 18.30 9.92
N THR A 341 21.50 17.78 9.58
CA THR A 341 21.20 16.34 9.49
C THR A 341 20.22 16.08 8.35
N ALA A 342 20.30 14.90 7.74
CA ALA A 342 19.34 14.43 6.74
C ALA A 342 18.17 13.65 7.35
N GLU A 343 18.24 13.31 8.63
CA GLU A 343 17.19 12.54 9.27
C GLU A 343 15.84 13.27 9.24
N PRO A 344 14.75 12.60 8.91
CA PRO A 344 13.42 13.17 8.99
C PRO A 344 13.10 13.66 10.40
N SER A 345 12.46 14.79 10.51
CA SER A 345 12.15 15.40 11.82
C SER A 345 11.15 14.60 12.65
N SER A 346 10.44 13.65 12.06
CA SER A 346 9.46 12.76 12.71
C SER A 346 9.83 11.29 12.63
N ALA A 347 10.97 10.94 12.04
CA ALA A 347 11.26 9.57 11.69
C ALA A 347 12.08 8.81 12.71
N GLU A 348 12.14 7.52 12.43
CA GLU A 348 12.89 6.50 13.15
C GLU A 348 14.40 6.72 13.19
N GLY A 349 14.94 7.58 12.34
CA GLY A 349 16.37 7.81 12.23
C GLY A 349 16.98 8.56 13.41
N TYR A 350 16.15 9.29 14.19
CA TYR A 350 16.57 9.83 15.49
C TYR A 350 16.55 8.73 16.55
N ASP A 351 16.12 9.02 17.73
CA ASP A 351 15.80 8.00 18.72
C ASP A 351 14.41 7.44 18.41
N GLY A 352 14.36 6.29 17.75
CA GLY A 352 13.11 5.62 17.39
C GLY A 352 12.25 5.17 18.58
N THR A 353 12.78 5.23 19.80
CA THR A 353 12.08 4.97 21.04
C THR A 353 11.55 6.24 21.70
N SER A 354 11.90 7.42 21.18
CA SER A 354 11.40 8.69 21.70
C SER A 354 9.87 8.79 21.57
N GLU A 355 9.23 9.52 22.47
CA GLU A 355 7.79 9.77 22.42
C GLU A 355 7.35 10.36 21.08
N TYR A 356 8.17 11.23 20.52
CA TYR A 356 7.93 11.88 19.23
C TYR A 356 7.97 10.86 18.06
N ALA A 357 8.98 10.02 18.01
CA ALA A 357 9.11 8.98 16.97
C ALA A 357 7.98 7.93 17.11
N VAL A 358 7.67 7.49 18.34
CA VAL A 358 6.56 6.55 18.59
C VAL A 358 5.23 7.16 18.16
N ALA A 359 5.00 8.46 18.38
CA ALA A 359 3.79 9.15 17.95
C ALA A 359 3.65 9.22 16.43
N SER A 360 4.76 9.16 15.67
CA SER A 360 4.72 9.17 14.20
C SER A 360 4.14 7.88 13.58
N HIS A 361 4.16 6.76 14.33
CA HIS A 361 3.63 5.48 13.84
C HIS A 361 2.10 5.45 13.91
N VAL A 362 1.47 5.23 12.76
CA VAL A 362 0.02 5.12 12.62
C VAL A 362 -0.34 3.74 12.04
N ALA A 363 -1.43 3.16 12.53
CA ALA A 363 -2.03 1.97 11.91
C ALA A 363 -2.72 2.36 10.59
N PRO A 364 -3.10 1.41 9.72
CA PRO A 364 -3.93 1.73 8.57
C PRO A 364 -5.22 2.46 8.98
N TYR A 365 -5.45 3.62 8.39
CA TYR A 365 -6.54 4.56 8.71
C TYR A 365 -7.31 4.95 7.46
N GLY A 366 -8.61 5.29 7.61
CA GLY A 366 -9.47 5.72 6.52
C GLY A 366 -9.26 7.17 6.11
N ILE A 367 -9.52 7.47 4.83
CA ILE A 367 -9.50 8.82 4.24
C ILE A 367 -10.92 9.14 3.78
N PRO A 368 -11.52 10.27 4.25
CA PRO A 368 -12.88 10.65 3.89
C PRO A 368 -12.95 11.32 2.52
N LEU A 369 -14.03 11.08 1.78
CA LEU A 369 -14.29 11.73 0.48
C LEU A 369 -14.30 13.25 0.58
N ARG A 370 -14.83 13.81 1.66
CA ARG A 370 -14.92 15.25 1.88
C ARG A 370 -13.57 15.98 1.90
N SER A 371 -12.48 15.30 2.24
CA SER A 371 -11.13 15.88 2.14
C SER A 371 -10.61 15.96 0.68
N LEU A 372 -11.31 15.32 -0.25
CA LEU A 372 -11.00 15.28 -1.67
C LEU A 372 -11.98 16.09 -2.54
N ILE A 373 -12.85 16.90 -1.94
CA ILE A 373 -13.78 17.79 -2.61
C ILE A 373 -13.40 19.23 -2.25
N ALA A 374 -13.07 20.04 -3.24
CA ALA A 374 -12.70 21.42 -3.02
C ALA A 374 -13.87 22.21 -2.39
N LYS A 375 -13.59 22.97 -1.32
CA LYS A 375 -14.59 23.77 -0.61
C LYS A 375 -15.17 24.88 -1.48
N ASP A 376 -14.31 25.55 -2.25
CA ASP A 376 -14.63 26.79 -2.95
C ASP A 376 -15.11 26.58 -4.40
N ALA A 377 -15.01 25.36 -4.93
CA ALA A 377 -15.50 25.01 -6.26
C ALA A 377 -16.53 23.88 -6.21
N ASP A 378 -17.62 23.99 -6.98
CA ASP A 378 -18.75 23.04 -6.91
C ASP A 378 -18.56 21.80 -7.78
N ASN A 379 -17.59 21.82 -8.69
CA ASN A 379 -17.29 20.73 -9.61
C ASN A 379 -15.80 20.38 -9.67
N LEU A 380 -15.03 20.65 -8.59
CA LEU A 380 -13.62 20.33 -8.48
C LEU A 380 -13.36 19.30 -7.38
N MET A 381 -12.76 18.19 -7.75
CA MET A 381 -12.22 17.17 -6.82
C MET A 381 -10.69 17.21 -6.83
N LEU A 382 -10.10 16.60 -5.82
CA LEU A 382 -8.66 16.63 -5.54
C LEU A 382 -8.15 15.20 -5.35
N ALA A 383 -6.97 14.87 -5.87
CA ALA A 383 -6.25 13.65 -5.48
C ALA A 383 -4.75 13.82 -5.64
N GLY A 384 -3.98 13.27 -4.71
CA GLY A 384 -2.54 13.43 -4.68
C GLY A 384 -2.07 14.16 -3.43
N ARG A 385 -0.96 14.90 -3.50
CA ARG A 385 -0.40 15.63 -2.36
C ARG A 385 -1.07 17.00 -2.09
N ASN A 386 -1.97 17.44 -2.98
CA ASN A 386 -2.68 18.72 -2.91
C ASN A 386 -4.04 18.64 -2.21
N VAL A 387 -4.35 17.53 -1.56
CA VAL A 387 -5.61 17.29 -0.86
C VAL A 387 -5.73 18.10 0.45
N SER A 388 -6.93 18.12 1.04
CA SER A 388 -7.23 18.91 2.23
C SER A 388 -6.73 18.25 3.52
N VAL A 389 -5.51 18.57 3.87
CA VAL A 389 -4.82 18.03 5.06
C VAL A 389 -3.89 19.08 5.67
N THR A 390 -3.60 18.99 6.97
CA THR A 390 -2.50 19.73 7.59
C THR A 390 -1.15 19.20 7.11
N ARG A 391 -0.06 19.94 7.33
CA ARG A 391 1.28 19.44 6.97
C ARG A 391 1.65 18.17 7.72
N ALA A 392 1.31 18.06 8.99
CA ALA A 392 1.58 16.86 9.77
C ALA A 392 0.82 15.65 9.20
N ALA A 393 -0.46 15.79 8.91
CA ALA A 393 -1.24 14.73 8.25
C ALA A 393 -0.70 14.40 6.83
N LEU A 394 -0.22 15.40 6.08
CA LEU A 394 0.38 15.17 4.77
C LEU A 394 1.55 14.18 4.82
N GLY A 395 2.33 14.17 5.91
CA GLY A 395 3.44 13.25 6.09
C GLY A 395 3.07 11.79 5.83
N THR A 396 1.88 11.37 6.20
CA THR A 396 1.40 9.99 5.97
C THR A 396 0.51 9.84 4.73
N VAL A 397 -0.24 10.88 4.36
CA VAL A 397 -1.25 10.81 3.28
C VAL A 397 -0.64 10.85 1.87
N ARG A 398 0.53 11.49 1.71
CA ARG A 398 1.15 11.80 0.41
C ARG A 398 1.80 10.64 -0.33
N VAL A 399 1.99 9.48 0.30
CA VAL A 399 2.66 8.33 -0.35
C VAL A 399 1.86 7.82 -1.53
N MET A 400 2.58 7.38 -2.57
CA MET A 400 2.00 7.16 -3.89
C MET A 400 0.96 6.03 -3.94
N GLY A 401 1.11 4.97 -3.14
CA GLY A 401 0.10 3.93 -3.01
C GLY A 401 -1.23 4.49 -2.49
N THR A 402 -1.17 5.28 -1.42
CA THR A 402 -2.32 5.96 -0.83
C THR A 402 -2.97 6.94 -1.82
N THR A 403 -2.16 7.75 -2.50
CA THR A 403 -2.69 8.73 -3.47
C THR A 403 -3.31 8.08 -4.71
N ALA A 404 -2.82 6.91 -5.12
CA ALA A 404 -3.42 6.12 -6.18
C ALA A 404 -4.84 5.64 -5.82
N LEU A 405 -5.05 5.21 -4.56
CA LEU A 405 -6.39 4.87 -4.07
C LEU A 405 -7.32 6.08 -4.04
N MET A 406 -6.83 7.23 -3.56
CA MET A 406 -7.60 8.49 -3.62
C MET A 406 -8.01 8.80 -5.07
N GLY A 407 -7.08 8.67 -6.02
CA GLY A 407 -7.35 8.85 -7.44
C GLY A 407 -8.46 7.93 -7.94
N GLN A 408 -8.34 6.63 -7.72
CA GLN A 408 -9.39 5.68 -8.13
C GLN A 408 -10.75 6.04 -7.51
N ALA A 409 -10.76 6.45 -6.25
CA ALA A 409 -11.97 6.81 -5.53
C ALA A 409 -12.66 8.05 -6.12
N VAL A 410 -11.92 9.15 -6.36
CA VAL A 410 -12.52 10.37 -6.92
C VAL A 410 -12.95 10.19 -8.37
N GLY A 411 -12.21 9.41 -9.18
CA GLY A 411 -12.63 9.07 -10.53
C GLY A 411 -13.95 8.28 -10.57
N THR A 412 -14.05 7.29 -9.66
CA THR A 412 -15.29 6.51 -9.49
C THR A 412 -16.43 7.40 -8.97
N ALA A 413 -16.17 8.29 -8.01
CA ALA A 413 -17.16 9.23 -7.47
C ALA A 413 -17.68 10.21 -8.53
N ALA A 414 -16.77 10.74 -9.37
CA ALA A 414 -17.14 11.64 -10.47
C ALA A 414 -18.10 10.95 -11.47
N ALA A 415 -17.75 9.75 -11.92
CA ALA A 415 -18.62 8.98 -12.81
C ALA A 415 -19.98 8.63 -12.17
N LEU A 416 -19.98 8.27 -10.88
CA LEU A 416 -21.21 7.98 -10.13
C LEU A 416 -22.10 9.23 -10.00
N ALA A 417 -21.52 10.39 -9.67
CA ALA A 417 -22.24 11.64 -9.56
C ALA A 417 -22.93 12.02 -10.88
N LEU A 418 -22.21 11.88 -12.01
CA LEU A 418 -22.76 12.09 -13.36
C LEU A 418 -23.89 11.12 -13.67
N GLY A 419 -23.70 9.82 -13.45
CA GLY A 419 -24.72 8.80 -13.69
C GLY A 419 -26.00 8.99 -12.87
N LYS A 420 -25.88 9.58 -11.67
CA LYS A 420 -27.01 9.92 -10.79
C LYS A 420 -27.54 11.33 -10.99
N CYS A 421 -26.91 12.16 -11.82
CA CYS A 421 -27.24 13.58 -11.99
C CYS A 421 -27.22 14.37 -10.65
N ILE A 422 -26.28 14.09 -9.76
CA ILE A 422 -26.09 14.80 -8.48
C ILE A 422 -24.79 15.58 -8.47
N SER A 423 -24.70 16.60 -7.62
CA SER A 423 -23.44 17.30 -7.37
C SER A 423 -22.43 16.39 -6.68
N ILE A 424 -21.12 16.53 -7.00
CA ILE A 424 -20.05 15.83 -6.27
C ILE A 424 -20.09 16.10 -4.76
N LYS A 425 -20.52 17.30 -4.35
CA LYS A 425 -20.66 17.68 -2.93
C LYS A 425 -21.78 16.92 -2.22
N LYS A 426 -22.70 16.32 -2.97
CA LYS A 426 -23.80 15.49 -2.45
C LYS A 426 -23.46 14.00 -2.37
N VAL A 427 -22.39 13.57 -3.02
CA VAL A 427 -21.98 12.15 -3.00
C VAL A 427 -21.76 11.62 -1.58
N PRO A 428 -21.11 12.36 -0.63
CA PRO A 428 -20.95 11.89 0.74
C PRO A 428 -22.26 11.63 1.49
N GLU A 429 -23.34 12.30 1.12
CA GLU A 429 -24.67 12.17 1.77
C GLU A 429 -25.61 11.23 1.01
N GLU A 430 -25.62 11.29 -0.32
CA GLU A 430 -26.67 10.65 -1.15
C GLU A 430 -26.19 9.38 -1.87
N ALA A 431 -24.88 9.14 -2.02
CA ALA A 431 -24.35 8.04 -2.83
C ALA A 431 -23.13 7.34 -2.24
N ILE A 432 -22.75 7.62 -0.99
CA ILE A 432 -21.51 7.10 -0.41
C ILE A 432 -21.49 5.58 -0.30
N GLU A 433 -22.60 4.95 0.08
CA GLU A 433 -22.66 3.48 0.19
C GLU A 433 -22.43 2.83 -1.19
N GLU A 434 -23.06 3.37 -2.24
CA GLU A 434 -22.90 2.85 -3.59
C GLU A 434 -21.47 3.05 -4.10
N LEU A 435 -20.84 4.20 -3.80
CA LEU A 435 -19.44 4.46 -4.11
C LEU A 435 -18.53 3.44 -3.43
N GLN A 436 -18.68 3.24 -2.13
CA GLN A 436 -17.89 2.29 -1.36
C GLN A 436 -18.04 0.86 -1.88
N GLN A 437 -19.27 0.41 -2.14
CA GLN A 437 -19.52 -0.93 -2.69
C GLN A 437 -18.95 -1.09 -4.10
N THR A 438 -18.95 -0.02 -4.90
CA THR A 438 -18.34 -0.02 -6.24
C THR A 438 -16.82 -0.15 -6.13
N LEU A 439 -16.16 0.62 -5.24
CA LEU A 439 -14.73 0.52 -5.00
C LEU A 439 -14.31 -0.88 -4.55
N LEU A 440 -15.05 -1.49 -3.61
CA LEU A 440 -14.80 -2.85 -3.17
C LEU A 440 -14.96 -3.88 -4.30
N ARG A 441 -15.97 -3.71 -5.17
CA ARG A 441 -16.16 -4.58 -6.34
C ARG A 441 -15.02 -4.45 -7.35
N ASP A 442 -14.43 -3.26 -7.47
CA ASP A 442 -13.29 -2.98 -8.36
C ASP A 442 -11.94 -3.35 -7.75
N GLY A 443 -11.93 -4.13 -6.67
CA GLY A 443 -10.73 -4.67 -6.04
C GLY A 443 -10.03 -3.75 -5.04
N CYS A 444 -10.57 -2.58 -4.73
CA CYS A 444 -10.10 -1.75 -3.62
C CYS A 444 -10.42 -2.41 -2.28
N PHE A 445 -9.72 -1.97 -1.26
CA PHE A 445 -9.99 -2.34 0.13
C PHE A 445 -10.21 -1.07 0.95
N LEU A 446 -11.15 -1.13 1.88
CA LEU A 446 -11.45 -0.06 2.84
C LEU A 446 -11.49 -0.67 4.24
N PRO A 447 -10.65 -0.21 5.21
CA PRO A 447 -10.51 -0.84 6.52
C PRO A 447 -11.79 -0.97 7.33
N ASN A 448 -12.73 -0.04 7.17
CA ASN A 448 -13.96 0.00 7.96
C ASN A 448 -15.23 -0.33 7.15
N VAL A 449 -15.08 -0.69 5.88
CA VAL A 449 -16.22 -0.97 4.97
C VAL A 449 -16.14 -2.41 4.46
N PHE A 450 -17.28 -3.10 4.51
CA PHE A 450 -17.41 -4.48 4.07
C PHE A 450 -18.34 -4.57 2.87
N ASN A 451 -18.20 -5.64 2.05
CA ASN A 451 -19.12 -5.93 0.99
C ASN A 451 -20.54 -6.13 1.55
N ARG A 452 -21.44 -5.24 1.19
CA ARG A 452 -22.88 -5.25 1.50
C ARG A 452 -23.73 -5.11 0.22
N ASP A 453 -23.11 -5.27 -0.96
CA ASP A 453 -23.80 -5.14 -2.24
C ASP A 453 -24.92 -6.18 -2.32
N LYS A 454 -26.16 -5.70 -2.37
CA LYS A 454 -27.36 -6.55 -2.45
C LYS A 454 -27.49 -7.26 -3.80
N ARG A 455 -26.78 -6.76 -4.82
CA ARG A 455 -26.74 -7.37 -6.16
C ARG A 455 -25.77 -8.55 -6.21
N ASP A 456 -24.90 -8.71 -5.22
CA ASP A 456 -23.96 -9.83 -5.13
C ASP A 456 -24.72 -11.09 -4.69
N LEU A 457 -25.07 -11.93 -5.64
CA LEU A 457 -25.81 -13.18 -5.45
C LEU A 457 -25.04 -14.20 -4.61
N ALA A 458 -23.70 -14.17 -4.65
CA ALA A 458 -22.85 -15.11 -3.90
C ALA A 458 -23.09 -15.03 -2.37
N ARG A 459 -23.45 -13.85 -1.86
CA ARG A 459 -23.72 -13.63 -0.43
C ARG A 459 -24.93 -14.38 0.11
N GLN A 460 -25.82 -14.80 -0.76
CA GLN A 460 -27.03 -15.54 -0.41
C GLN A 460 -26.87 -17.06 -0.57
N ALA A 461 -25.73 -17.51 -1.10
CA ALA A 461 -25.45 -18.91 -1.33
C ALA A 461 -24.98 -19.63 -0.05
N SER A 462 -25.28 -20.91 0.04
CA SER A 462 -24.51 -21.83 0.87
C SER A 462 -23.19 -22.14 0.18
N VAL A 463 -22.11 -22.27 0.98
CA VAL A 463 -20.76 -22.44 0.44
C VAL A 463 -20.16 -23.75 0.96
N SER A 464 -19.64 -24.56 0.05
CA SER A 464 -18.94 -25.81 0.33
C SER A 464 -17.62 -25.87 -0.49
N ALA A 465 -16.74 -26.75 -0.13
CA ALA A 465 -15.49 -26.99 -0.84
C ALA A 465 -15.10 -28.45 -0.80
N SER A 466 -14.23 -28.86 -1.74
CA SER A 466 -13.67 -30.21 -1.79
C SER A 466 -12.89 -30.55 -0.52
N SER A 467 -12.12 -29.60 -0.01
CA SER A 467 -11.35 -29.73 1.24
C SER A 467 -11.08 -28.35 1.84
N SER A 468 -10.59 -28.34 3.09
CA SER A 468 -10.13 -27.11 3.75
C SER A 468 -8.91 -27.40 4.61
N ALA A 469 -7.93 -26.50 4.58
CA ALA A 469 -6.79 -26.52 5.48
C ALA A 469 -7.18 -26.12 6.90
N VAL A 470 -6.35 -26.53 7.87
CA VAL A 470 -6.43 -26.12 9.27
C VAL A 470 -5.07 -25.61 9.71
N SER A 471 -5.01 -24.78 10.76
CA SER A 471 -3.76 -24.28 11.32
C SER A 471 -3.43 -24.96 12.65
N PHE A 472 -2.23 -25.53 12.74
CA PHE A 472 -1.62 -26.03 13.99
C PHE A 472 -0.51 -25.10 14.50
N GLY A 473 -0.23 -24.01 13.77
CA GLY A 473 0.96 -23.21 13.93
C GLY A 473 2.11 -23.64 13.02
N ALA A 474 3.31 -23.16 13.24
CA ALA A 474 4.52 -23.54 12.52
C ALA A 474 5.76 -23.44 13.42
N GLY A 475 6.74 -24.29 13.16
CA GLY A 475 8.04 -24.28 13.82
C GLY A 475 9.16 -23.70 12.96
N PRO A 476 10.37 -23.56 13.52
CA PRO A 476 11.53 -23.03 12.79
C PRO A 476 11.96 -23.89 11.61
N GLU A 477 11.61 -25.16 11.60
CA GLU A 477 12.11 -26.17 10.64
C GLU A 477 11.18 -26.36 9.44
N ASN A 478 10.13 -25.57 9.31
CA ASN A 478 9.17 -25.65 8.20
C ASN A 478 8.58 -27.06 7.98
N SER A 479 8.53 -27.88 9.03
CA SER A 479 8.05 -29.26 8.98
C SER A 479 6.54 -29.39 9.18
N ASP A 480 5.82 -28.27 9.23
CA ASP A 480 4.40 -28.26 9.53
C ASP A 480 3.55 -28.50 8.30
N HIS A 481 2.64 -29.47 8.41
CA HIS A 481 1.60 -29.76 7.42
C HIS A 481 0.45 -28.73 7.42
N THR A 482 0.69 -27.52 7.93
CA THR A 482 -0.31 -26.46 8.04
C THR A 482 -0.62 -25.76 6.72
N GLY A 483 0.07 -26.15 5.63
CA GLY A 483 -0.02 -25.41 4.37
C GLY A 483 0.71 -24.08 4.43
N GLY A 484 1.69 -23.95 5.31
CA GLY A 484 2.61 -22.84 5.33
C GLY A 484 3.35 -22.74 4.00
N LEU A 485 3.40 -21.54 3.44
CA LEU A 485 4.13 -21.28 2.22
C LEU A 485 5.62 -21.23 2.51
N PRO A 486 6.46 -21.76 1.61
CA PRO A 486 7.88 -21.46 1.70
C PRO A 486 8.06 -19.95 1.69
N PRO A 487 9.03 -19.42 2.45
CA PRO A 487 9.34 -17.99 2.38
C PRO A 487 9.60 -17.64 0.92
N ALA A 488 9.00 -16.54 0.46
CA ALA A 488 9.39 -15.98 -0.83
C ALA A 488 10.92 -15.80 -0.83
N PRO A 489 11.60 -15.99 -1.97
CA PRO A 489 13.07 -15.95 -2.04
C PRO A 489 13.71 -14.70 -1.42
N MET A 490 12.94 -13.64 -1.27
CA MET A 490 13.34 -12.40 -0.60
C MET A 490 13.11 -12.39 0.90
N ASN A 491 12.12 -13.08 1.35
CA ASN A 491 11.92 -13.35 2.75
C ASN A 491 12.80 -14.55 3.11
N LYS A 492 14.11 -14.45 2.85
CA LYS A 492 15.04 -15.30 3.56
C LYS A 492 14.82 -14.97 5.03
N ILE A 493 13.89 -15.66 5.59
CA ILE A 493 13.69 -15.83 7.00
C ILE A 493 14.95 -16.55 7.44
N GLY A 494 15.99 -15.75 7.64
CA GLY A 494 17.16 -16.25 8.30
C GLY A 494 16.65 -16.65 9.68
N ASP A 495 16.90 -17.87 10.05
CA ASP A 495 16.77 -18.32 11.42
C ASP A 495 17.91 -17.67 12.26
N ALA A 496 17.97 -16.34 12.23
CA ALA A 496 18.75 -15.55 13.15
C ALA A 496 17.78 -15.08 14.23
N PRO A 497 17.63 -15.84 15.31
CA PRO A 497 16.75 -15.43 16.39
C PRO A 497 17.32 -14.18 17.02
N GLU A 498 16.50 -13.16 17.16
CA GLU A 498 16.87 -11.93 17.86
C GLU A 498 16.41 -12.04 19.32
N PRO A 499 17.19 -11.51 20.28
CA PRO A 499 16.75 -11.37 21.66
C PRO A 499 15.43 -10.63 21.77
N LEU A 500 14.61 -11.02 22.74
CA LEU A 500 13.34 -10.35 23.05
C LEU A 500 13.60 -9.02 23.78
N LEU A 501 14.23 -8.07 23.09
CA LEU A 501 14.49 -6.72 23.65
C LEU A 501 13.17 -5.96 23.91
N TYR A 502 12.12 -6.30 23.16
CA TYR A 502 10.80 -5.73 23.24
C TYR A 502 9.76 -6.83 23.22
N ARG A 503 8.55 -6.55 23.69
CA ARG A 503 7.38 -7.42 23.55
C ARG A 503 7.20 -7.77 22.07
N ARG A 504 6.96 -9.05 21.77
CA ARG A 504 6.55 -9.54 20.45
C ARG A 504 5.16 -10.14 20.52
N GLY A 505 4.34 -9.85 19.51
CA GLY A 505 3.00 -10.37 19.37
C GLY A 505 2.84 -11.22 18.12
N GLN A 506 2.20 -12.37 18.24
CA GLN A 506 1.78 -13.24 17.16
C GLN A 506 0.26 -13.27 17.11
N TRP A 507 -0.32 -12.85 15.96
CA TRP A 507 -1.76 -12.98 15.71
C TRP A 507 -2.09 -14.41 15.34
N ILE A 508 -3.10 -14.98 15.99
CA ILE A 508 -3.55 -16.35 15.80
C ILE A 508 -5.05 -16.31 15.52
N ALA A 509 -5.46 -16.87 14.37
CA ALA A 509 -6.87 -16.93 14.00
C ALA A 509 -7.57 -18.06 14.76
N VAL A 510 -8.69 -17.74 15.41
CA VAL A 510 -9.49 -18.66 16.20
C VAL A 510 -10.55 -19.34 15.33
N GLY A 511 -10.28 -20.58 14.95
CA GLY A 511 -11.20 -21.40 14.14
C GLY A 511 -11.87 -22.53 14.91
N ALA A 512 -11.46 -22.80 16.16
CA ALA A 512 -12.04 -23.79 17.06
C ALA A 512 -12.82 -23.11 18.19
N ASP A 513 -13.55 -23.90 18.96
CA ASP A 513 -14.37 -23.39 20.07
C ASP A 513 -13.58 -23.27 21.40
N GLU A 514 -12.35 -23.75 21.39
CA GLU A 514 -11.43 -23.69 22.56
C GLU A 514 -9.96 -23.58 22.13
N ILE A 515 -9.12 -23.14 23.06
CA ILE A 515 -7.66 -23.25 23.04
C ILE A 515 -7.25 -23.98 24.33
N ARG A 516 -6.66 -25.17 24.21
CA ARG A 516 -6.20 -25.98 25.34
C ARG A 516 -4.71 -25.83 25.59
N ARG A 517 -3.91 -25.68 24.52
CA ARG A 517 -2.46 -25.61 24.60
C ARG A 517 -1.91 -24.65 23.55
N LEU A 518 -0.91 -23.91 23.96
CA LEU A 518 -0.02 -23.14 23.08
C LEU A 518 1.42 -23.50 23.40
N ALA A 519 2.29 -23.48 22.40
CA ALA A 519 3.72 -23.62 22.62
C ALA A 519 4.46 -22.65 21.69
N ILE A 520 5.62 -22.16 22.11
CA ILE A 520 6.53 -21.33 21.32
C ILE A 520 7.93 -21.92 21.33
N CYS A 521 8.67 -21.77 20.24
CA CYS A 521 10.05 -22.27 20.16
C CYS A 521 11.03 -21.17 20.54
N VAL A 522 11.81 -21.43 21.60
CA VAL A 522 12.71 -20.43 22.19
C VAL A 522 14.13 -20.97 22.40
N SER A 523 15.09 -20.05 22.51
CA SER A 523 16.44 -20.33 23.00
C SER A 523 16.78 -19.42 24.17
N ASN A 524 17.61 -19.94 25.07
CA ASN A 524 18.23 -19.22 26.19
C ASN A 524 19.73 -19.47 26.14
N ASP A 525 20.50 -18.45 25.80
CA ASP A 525 21.97 -18.59 25.62
C ASP A 525 22.74 -18.36 26.95
N THR A 526 22.05 -18.20 28.08
CA THR A 526 22.66 -18.00 29.40
C THR A 526 22.82 -19.31 30.18
N ASP A 527 23.67 -19.27 31.18
CA ASP A 527 23.94 -20.41 32.09
C ASP A 527 22.88 -20.51 33.22
N GLU A 528 21.88 -19.64 33.22
CA GLU A 528 20.79 -19.60 34.20
C GLU A 528 19.41 -19.77 33.54
N PRO A 529 18.46 -20.42 34.22
CA PRO A 529 17.09 -20.46 33.74
C PRO A 529 16.50 -19.06 33.62
N GLN A 530 15.74 -18.79 32.57
CA GLN A 530 15.06 -17.54 32.32
C GLN A 530 13.56 -17.72 32.40
N VAL A 531 12.85 -16.71 32.89
CA VAL A 531 11.39 -16.71 32.92
C VAL A 531 10.88 -15.79 31.81
N ILE A 532 9.97 -16.30 31.00
CA ILE A 532 9.23 -15.53 29.99
C ILE A 532 7.76 -15.43 30.39
N GLU A 533 7.18 -14.25 30.23
CA GLU A 533 5.77 -14.02 30.46
C GLU A 533 5.01 -14.01 29.14
N LEU A 534 3.92 -14.75 29.07
CA LEU A 534 3.05 -14.89 27.91
C LEU A 534 1.67 -14.33 28.27
N VAL A 535 1.13 -13.50 27.39
CA VAL A 535 -0.21 -12.91 27.52
C VAL A 535 -1.01 -13.20 26.26
N LEU A 536 -2.21 -13.73 26.42
CA LEU A 536 -3.15 -13.95 25.34
C LEU A 536 -4.28 -12.93 25.44
N SER A 537 -4.46 -12.11 24.39
CA SER A 537 -5.45 -11.03 24.37
C SER A 537 -6.38 -11.16 23.18
N GLN A 538 -7.64 -10.76 23.35
CA GLN A 538 -8.57 -10.56 22.25
C GLN A 538 -8.18 -9.30 21.48
N VAL A 539 -8.11 -9.38 20.15
CA VAL A 539 -7.84 -8.24 19.27
C VAL A 539 -8.95 -8.07 18.23
N ASP A 540 -9.16 -6.85 17.78
CA ASP A 540 -10.23 -6.53 16.83
C ASP A 540 -9.87 -6.90 15.38
N HIS A 541 -8.60 -6.77 15.02
CA HIS A 541 -8.08 -7.08 13.68
C HIS A 541 -6.55 -7.20 13.70
N ILE A 542 -5.95 -7.60 12.59
CA ILE A 542 -4.49 -7.81 12.46
C ILE A 542 -3.65 -6.53 12.60
N TRP A 543 -4.25 -5.35 12.59
CA TRP A 543 -3.59 -4.05 12.81
C TRP A 543 -3.97 -3.45 14.17
N ASP A 544 -4.50 -4.23 15.07
CA ASP A 544 -4.74 -3.81 16.45
C ASP A 544 -3.41 -3.84 17.23
N TYR A 545 -2.68 -2.74 17.16
CA TYR A 545 -1.35 -2.57 17.75
C TYR A 545 -1.38 -2.02 19.17
N ARG A 546 -2.55 -1.85 19.77
CA ARG A 546 -2.68 -1.39 21.16
C ARG A 546 -1.97 -2.36 22.09
N VAL A 547 -1.37 -1.84 23.15
CA VAL A 547 -0.70 -2.60 24.20
C VAL A 547 -1.39 -2.33 25.53
N ASP A 548 -1.64 -3.38 26.29
CA ASP A 548 -2.25 -3.37 27.63
C ASP A 548 -3.68 -2.79 27.74
N THR A 549 -4.32 -2.45 26.62
CA THR A 549 -5.70 -1.92 26.58
C THR A 549 -6.72 -2.92 26.01
N GLN A 550 -6.25 -4.07 25.49
CA GLN A 550 -7.10 -5.15 25.03
C GLN A 550 -7.62 -5.99 26.22
N ALA A 551 -8.70 -6.72 25.98
CA ALA A 551 -9.18 -7.72 26.91
C ALA A 551 -8.18 -8.88 27.00
N ARG A 552 -7.50 -9.02 28.13
CA ARG A 552 -6.68 -10.19 28.43
C ARG A 552 -7.60 -11.40 28.63
N LEU A 553 -7.28 -12.49 27.97
CA LEU A 553 -8.01 -13.76 28.08
C LEU A 553 -7.31 -14.75 29.01
N ALA A 554 -5.99 -14.81 28.94
CA ALA A 554 -5.17 -15.67 29.76
C ALA A 554 -3.74 -15.13 29.83
N GLU A 555 -3.00 -15.54 30.87
CA GLU A 555 -1.57 -15.23 31.04
C GLU A 555 -0.86 -16.34 31.78
N THR A 556 0.44 -16.48 31.57
CA THR A 556 1.30 -17.45 32.27
C THR A 556 2.76 -16.97 32.27
N ALA A 557 3.55 -17.59 33.13
CA ALA A 557 5.00 -17.49 33.14
C ALA A 557 5.62 -18.87 32.93
N ILE A 558 6.57 -18.97 32.00
CA ILE A 558 7.22 -20.23 31.66
C ILE A 558 8.73 -20.10 31.93
N THR A 559 9.31 -21.11 32.57
CA THR A 559 10.75 -21.18 32.75
C THR A 559 11.41 -21.84 31.56
N VAL A 560 12.34 -21.13 30.94
CA VAL A 560 13.22 -21.64 29.86
C VAL A 560 14.53 -22.09 30.48
N PRO A 561 14.90 -23.34 30.39
CA PRO A 561 16.13 -23.87 31.03
C PRO A 561 17.40 -23.15 30.52
N ALA A 562 18.43 -23.15 31.35
CA ALA A 562 19.76 -22.66 30.97
C ALA A 562 20.28 -23.40 29.72
N GLY A 563 20.88 -22.69 28.80
CA GLY A 563 21.45 -23.28 27.58
C GLY A 563 20.44 -23.91 26.62
N ALA A 564 19.14 -23.65 26.80
CA ALA A 564 18.08 -24.18 25.93
C ALA A 564 18.27 -23.71 24.49
N ARG A 565 18.23 -24.63 23.53
CA ARG A 565 18.36 -24.34 22.10
C ARG A 565 17.18 -24.89 21.33
N ARG A 566 16.42 -24.00 20.63
CA ARG A 566 15.21 -24.35 19.86
C ARG A 566 14.27 -25.28 20.64
N GLN A 567 14.07 -24.98 21.90
CA GLN A 567 13.19 -25.74 22.76
C GLN A 567 11.76 -25.22 22.70
N TRP A 568 10.78 -26.13 22.66
CA TRP A 568 9.38 -25.77 22.78
C TRP A 568 9.05 -25.50 24.25
N ALA A 569 8.64 -24.25 24.52
CA ALA A 569 8.10 -23.83 25.81
C ALA A 569 6.58 -23.98 25.74
N ASP A 570 6.05 -24.90 26.54
CA ASP A 570 4.65 -25.30 26.49
C ASP A 570 3.81 -24.55 27.53
N TRP A 571 2.71 -23.99 27.09
CA TRP A 571 1.61 -23.48 27.91
C TRP A 571 0.45 -24.48 27.83
N THR A 572 0.37 -25.37 28.80
CA THR A 572 -0.68 -26.39 28.94
C THR A 572 -1.82 -25.85 29.81
N ASP A 573 -2.97 -26.51 29.73
CA ASP A 573 -4.14 -26.22 30.58
C ASP A 573 -4.69 -24.79 30.50
N ILE A 574 -4.59 -24.18 29.33
CA ILE A 574 -5.17 -22.83 29.12
C ILE A 574 -6.67 -22.85 29.33
N GLY A 575 -7.37 -23.91 28.87
CA GLY A 575 -8.80 -24.14 29.09
C GLY A 575 -9.69 -23.00 28.58
N LEU A 576 -9.21 -22.20 27.63
CA LEU A 576 -9.88 -21.03 27.14
C LEU A 576 -10.96 -21.39 26.12
N ASN A 577 -12.20 -20.99 26.39
CA ASN A 577 -13.37 -21.20 25.53
C ASN A 577 -14.28 -19.95 25.52
N ALA A 578 -15.48 -20.08 24.97
CA ALA A 578 -16.42 -18.97 24.88
C ALA A 578 -16.80 -18.37 26.26
N ALA A 579 -16.86 -19.17 27.32
CA ALA A 579 -17.13 -18.68 28.69
C ALA A 579 -15.96 -17.83 29.23
N GLY A 580 -14.73 -18.13 28.80
CA GLY A 580 -13.53 -17.32 29.07
C GLY A 580 -13.31 -16.16 28.09
N GLY A 581 -14.29 -15.87 27.22
CA GLY A 581 -14.24 -14.72 26.30
C GLY A 581 -13.64 -15.02 24.92
N LEU A 582 -13.26 -16.26 24.62
CA LEU A 582 -12.75 -16.66 23.31
C LEU A 582 -13.87 -16.51 22.24
N ARG A 583 -13.54 -15.87 21.11
CA ARG A 583 -14.49 -15.67 20.00
C ARG A 583 -14.00 -16.37 18.74
N LYS A 584 -14.73 -17.38 18.30
CA LYS A 584 -14.50 -18.05 17.01
C LYS A 584 -14.72 -17.08 15.85
N GLY A 585 -13.90 -17.18 14.82
CA GLY A 585 -13.97 -16.28 13.65
C GLY A 585 -13.32 -14.92 13.88
N THR A 586 -12.46 -14.80 14.90
CA THR A 586 -11.69 -13.60 15.22
C THR A 586 -10.21 -13.92 15.42
N TYR A 587 -9.41 -12.95 15.80
CA TYR A 587 -8.02 -13.13 16.20
C TYR A 587 -7.84 -13.01 17.72
N VAL A 588 -6.92 -13.81 18.24
CA VAL A 588 -6.22 -13.53 19.49
C VAL A 588 -4.78 -13.16 19.19
N ARG A 589 -4.15 -12.38 20.07
CA ARG A 589 -2.73 -12.09 19.99
C ARG A 589 -2.00 -12.69 21.18
N LEU A 590 -1.03 -13.55 20.88
CA LEU A 590 -0.07 -14.08 21.84
C LEU A 590 1.10 -13.13 21.95
N ASP A 591 1.20 -12.40 23.06
CA ASP A 591 2.33 -11.55 23.38
C ASP A 591 3.33 -12.30 24.24
N VAL A 592 4.61 -12.23 23.89
CA VAL A 592 5.73 -12.64 24.73
C VAL A 592 6.42 -11.35 25.20
N LEU A 593 6.50 -11.14 26.51
CA LEU A 593 7.07 -9.92 27.07
C LEU A 593 8.60 -9.91 26.91
N ALA A 594 9.18 -8.74 27.07
CA ALA A 594 10.63 -8.55 26.88
C ALA A 594 11.43 -9.40 27.89
N ASN A 595 12.40 -10.13 27.35
CA ASN A 595 13.48 -10.79 28.10
C ASN A 595 14.72 -10.83 27.19
N PRO A 596 15.73 -9.99 27.39
CA PRO A 596 16.88 -9.87 26.49
C PRO A 596 17.77 -11.11 26.43
N HIS A 597 17.58 -12.08 27.33
CA HIS A 597 18.31 -13.32 27.38
C HIS A 597 17.63 -14.49 26.66
N VAL A 598 16.41 -14.26 26.20
CA VAL A 598 15.62 -15.25 25.47
C VAL A 598 15.37 -14.80 24.04
N GLN A 599 15.40 -15.74 23.13
CA GLN A 599 15.14 -15.55 21.72
C GLN A 599 13.88 -16.34 21.35
N TRP A 600 12.89 -15.70 20.73
CA TRP A 600 11.74 -16.39 20.16
C TRP A 600 11.99 -16.63 18.67
N HIS A 601 12.07 -17.90 18.28
CA HIS A 601 12.33 -18.27 16.89
C HIS A 601 11.18 -17.93 15.96
N SER A 602 11.51 -17.51 14.77
CA SER A 602 10.54 -17.38 13.70
C SER A 602 10.15 -18.74 13.14
N ALA A 603 8.94 -18.84 12.58
CA ALA A 603 8.55 -20.01 11.82
C ALA A 603 9.36 -20.09 10.52
N GLY A 604 9.74 -21.29 10.10
CA GLY A 604 10.37 -21.55 8.80
C GLY A 604 9.39 -21.47 7.63
N ALA A 605 8.10 -21.32 7.92
CA ALA A 605 7.04 -21.16 6.94
C ALA A 605 6.22 -19.91 7.23
N PHE A 606 5.74 -19.29 6.17
CA PHE A 606 4.73 -18.25 6.25
C PHE A 606 3.34 -18.87 6.38
N ILE A 607 2.61 -18.53 7.44
CA ILE A 607 1.23 -18.98 7.64
C ILE A 607 0.28 -17.87 7.18
N PRO A 608 -0.52 -18.07 6.13
CA PRO A 608 -1.43 -17.06 5.64
C PRO A 608 -2.37 -16.53 6.73
N GLY A 609 -2.43 -15.20 6.87
CA GLY A 609 -3.27 -14.53 7.85
C GLY A 609 -2.74 -14.51 9.28
N HIS A 610 -1.53 -14.98 9.55
CA HIS A 610 -0.95 -15.02 10.90
C HIS A 610 0.31 -14.14 11.02
N PRO A 611 0.18 -12.81 10.93
CA PRO A 611 1.31 -11.90 11.03
C PRO A 611 1.82 -11.78 12.46
N SER A 612 3.04 -11.24 12.61
CA SER A 612 3.61 -10.86 13.89
C SER A 612 4.03 -9.39 13.90
N ALA A 613 4.15 -8.82 15.09
CA ALA A 613 4.67 -7.48 15.30
C ALA A 613 5.43 -7.41 16.63
N TYR A 614 6.20 -6.34 16.82
CA TYR A 614 6.90 -6.06 18.06
C TYR A 614 6.59 -4.65 18.57
N GLU A 615 6.65 -4.48 19.87
CA GLU A 615 6.61 -3.19 20.51
C GLU A 615 7.96 -2.48 20.30
N TYR A 616 7.89 -1.24 19.83
CA TYR A 616 9.05 -0.41 19.65
C TYR A 616 8.75 0.96 20.29
N GLY A 617 9.34 1.20 21.43
CA GLY A 617 8.94 2.32 22.27
C GLY A 617 7.65 2.03 23.06
N ALA A 618 7.27 2.91 23.96
CA ALA A 618 6.19 2.66 24.90
C ALA A 618 4.80 2.61 24.25
N GLY A 619 4.10 1.49 24.43
CA GLY A 619 2.66 1.38 24.24
C GLY A 619 2.16 1.16 22.82
N LYS A 620 3.02 1.00 21.84
CA LYS A 620 2.60 0.68 20.44
C LYS A 620 3.39 -0.48 19.86
N MET A 621 2.69 -1.38 19.18
CA MET A 621 3.31 -2.37 18.33
C MET A 621 3.37 -1.89 16.89
N ARG A 622 4.30 -2.45 16.12
CA ARG A 622 4.39 -2.30 14.68
C ARG A 622 4.79 -3.61 14.02
N ARG A 623 4.70 -3.70 12.70
CA ARG A 623 5.13 -4.88 11.96
C ARG A 623 6.55 -5.30 12.35
N TYR A 624 6.76 -6.62 12.51
CA TYR A 624 8.09 -7.16 12.75
C TYR A 624 9.04 -6.85 11.57
N ALA A 625 10.33 -6.64 11.87
CA ALA A 625 11.33 -6.20 10.91
C ALA A 625 11.50 -7.12 9.67
N HIS A 626 11.05 -8.37 9.77
CA HIS A 626 11.06 -9.35 8.66
C HIS A 626 9.70 -9.42 7.93
N TRP A 627 8.97 -8.34 7.85
CA TRP A 627 7.80 -8.14 7.01
C TRP A 627 6.62 -9.10 7.25
N GLY A 628 6.17 -9.13 8.48
CA GLY A 628 4.96 -9.87 8.84
C GLY A 628 5.16 -11.38 8.90
N GLN A 629 6.40 -11.80 9.10
CA GLN A 629 6.75 -13.18 9.38
C GLN A 629 5.92 -13.74 10.53
N THR A 630 5.55 -15.02 10.44
CA THR A 630 4.96 -15.77 11.56
C THR A 630 6.06 -16.13 12.55
N GLN A 631 5.85 -15.87 13.85
CA GLN A 631 6.70 -16.44 14.90
C GLN A 631 6.32 -17.92 15.11
N SER A 632 7.28 -18.71 15.56
CA SER A 632 6.98 -20.12 15.85
C SER A 632 5.94 -20.25 16.93
N PHE A 633 4.87 -21.00 16.65
CA PHE A 633 3.90 -21.40 17.65
C PHE A 633 3.27 -22.73 17.29
N ARG A 634 2.75 -23.43 18.28
CA ARG A 634 1.86 -24.60 18.14
C ARG A 634 0.59 -24.34 18.91
N ILE A 635 -0.53 -24.81 18.41
CA ILE A 635 -1.84 -24.62 19.03
C ILE A 635 -2.66 -25.91 18.99
N GLU A 636 -3.35 -26.21 20.09
CA GLU A 636 -4.30 -27.31 20.20
C GLU A 636 -5.64 -26.82 20.77
N PRO A 637 -6.76 -27.24 20.17
CA PRO A 637 -6.89 -28.02 18.94
C PRO A 637 -6.48 -27.24 17.70
N ALA A 638 -6.35 -27.94 16.56
CA ALA A 638 -6.17 -27.32 15.25
C ALA A 638 -7.28 -26.31 14.96
N GLN A 639 -6.91 -25.17 14.39
CA GLN A 639 -7.82 -24.07 14.11
C GLN A 639 -8.35 -24.14 12.68
N ALA A 640 -9.67 -24.34 12.52
CA ALA A 640 -10.36 -24.37 11.22
C ALA A 640 -10.59 -22.95 10.68
N CYS A 641 -9.50 -22.22 10.41
CA CYS A 641 -9.56 -20.81 10.03
C CYS A 641 -9.61 -20.56 8.51
N TYR A 642 -9.56 -21.61 7.67
CA TYR A 642 -9.53 -21.52 6.21
C TYR A 642 -10.76 -22.12 5.52
N GLY A 643 -11.89 -22.06 6.19
CA GLY A 643 -13.14 -22.66 5.71
C GLY A 643 -13.76 -21.95 4.50
N PRO A 644 -14.64 -22.64 3.74
CA PRO A 644 -15.18 -22.12 2.48
C PRO A 644 -16.07 -20.88 2.66
N ARG A 645 -16.75 -20.72 3.80
CA ARG A 645 -17.58 -19.54 4.06
C ARG A 645 -16.80 -18.22 4.13
N ASN A 646 -15.49 -18.27 4.29
CA ASN A 646 -14.65 -17.08 4.31
C ASN A 646 -14.75 -16.26 3.01
N VAL A 647 -15.03 -16.91 1.88
CA VAL A 647 -15.08 -16.22 0.57
C VAL A 647 -16.30 -15.31 0.37
N ILE A 648 -17.25 -15.35 1.29
CA ILE A 648 -18.41 -14.44 1.33
C ILE A 648 -18.43 -13.59 2.60
N SER A 649 -17.28 -13.49 3.32
CA SER A 649 -17.16 -12.66 4.52
C SER A 649 -17.33 -11.17 4.24
N GLY A 650 -17.15 -10.75 2.98
CA GLY A 650 -17.19 -9.36 2.55
C GLY A 650 -15.86 -8.62 2.69
N VAL A 651 -14.78 -9.35 2.94
CA VAL A 651 -13.42 -8.80 3.07
C VAL A 651 -12.43 -9.66 2.27
N ALA A 652 -11.75 -9.04 1.33
CA ALA A 652 -10.86 -9.71 0.39
C ALA A 652 -9.38 -9.74 0.83
N ARG A 653 -9.14 -9.86 2.13
CA ARG A 653 -7.80 -10.03 2.76
C ARG A 653 -7.93 -10.40 4.24
N PRO A 654 -6.86 -10.87 4.90
CA PRO A 654 -6.82 -10.96 6.35
C PRO A 654 -7.08 -9.59 6.99
N HIS A 655 -8.03 -9.54 7.93
CA HIS A 655 -8.38 -8.34 8.68
C HIS A 655 -8.91 -8.71 10.07
N ARG A 656 -10.22 -8.82 10.25
CA ARG A 656 -10.83 -9.31 11.51
C ARG A 656 -10.74 -10.83 11.66
N PHE A 657 -10.50 -11.51 10.55
CA PHE A 657 -10.23 -12.94 10.43
C PHE A 657 -9.38 -13.20 9.18
N THR A 658 -9.00 -14.45 8.91
CA THR A 658 -8.20 -14.81 7.74
C THR A 658 -8.88 -14.47 6.41
N ASN A 659 -10.22 -14.55 6.36
CA ASN A 659 -11.07 -14.24 5.21
C ASN A 659 -10.66 -14.97 3.91
N VAL A 660 -10.04 -16.13 4.04
CA VAL A 660 -9.57 -16.94 2.92
C VAL A 660 -10.06 -18.38 3.05
N TRP A 661 -10.53 -18.94 1.95
CA TRP A 661 -10.58 -20.38 1.79
C TRP A 661 -9.23 -20.87 1.27
N ARG A 662 -8.72 -21.96 1.87
CA ARG A 662 -7.58 -22.72 1.38
C ARG A 662 -7.92 -24.20 1.40
N SER A 663 -7.66 -24.91 0.29
CA SER A 663 -7.79 -26.35 0.26
C SER A 663 -6.69 -27.02 1.11
N ASN A 664 -6.93 -28.25 1.51
CA ASN A 664 -5.94 -29.05 2.23
C ASN A 664 -4.70 -29.27 1.34
N PRO A 665 -3.49 -28.85 1.75
CA PRO A 665 -2.28 -28.93 0.94
C PRO A 665 -1.79 -30.37 0.68
N ILE A 666 -2.32 -31.36 1.43
CA ILE A 666 -1.98 -32.78 1.25
C ILE A 666 -2.80 -33.40 0.10
N GLU A 667 -3.94 -32.81 -0.22
CA GLU A 667 -4.80 -33.30 -1.27
C GLU A 667 -4.40 -32.70 -2.63
N PRO A 668 -4.39 -33.49 -3.70
CA PRO A 668 -4.01 -33.00 -5.03
C PRO A 668 -5.01 -31.99 -5.58
N LEU A 669 -4.57 -31.13 -6.47
CA LEU A 669 -5.45 -30.42 -7.39
C LEU A 669 -6.02 -31.46 -8.39
N ASP A 670 -7.30 -31.40 -8.84
CA ASP A 670 -8.19 -30.23 -8.84
C ASP A 670 -8.92 -30.06 -7.50
N GLN A 671 -8.93 -28.87 -6.96
CA GLN A 671 -9.71 -28.52 -5.79
C GLN A 671 -10.82 -27.52 -6.18
N TRP A 672 -12.00 -27.64 -5.55
CA TRP A 672 -13.13 -26.80 -5.89
C TRP A 672 -13.79 -26.11 -4.69
N LEU A 673 -14.40 -24.96 -4.96
CA LEU A 673 -15.28 -24.22 -4.07
C LEU A 673 -16.62 -24.02 -4.76
N GLN A 674 -17.74 -24.35 -4.12
CA GLN A 674 -19.07 -24.35 -4.66
C GLN A 674 -20.00 -23.39 -3.92
N LEU A 675 -20.77 -22.62 -4.69
CA LEU A 675 -21.93 -21.86 -4.25
C LEU A 675 -23.19 -22.63 -4.64
N GLU A 676 -24.19 -22.66 -3.73
CA GLU A 676 -25.49 -23.30 -3.97
C GLU A 676 -26.61 -22.41 -3.43
N TRP A 677 -27.58 -22.14 -4.27
CA TRP A 677 -28.76 -21.34 -3.97
C TRP A 677 -30.00 -22.24 -3.86
N GLY A 678 -30.98 -21.83 -3.05
CA GLY A 678 -32.27 -22.54 -2.92
C GLY A 678 -33.16 -22.45 -4.15
N GLN A 679 -32.80 -21.61 -5.12
CA GLN A 679 -33.48 -21.40 -6.40
C GLN A 679 -32.47 -21.07 -7.48
N GLU A 680 -32.83 -21.19 -8.74
CA GLU A 680 -32.01 -20.81 -9.86
C GLU A 680 -31.75 -19.30 -9.86
N GLN A 681 -30.51 -18.93 -10.20
CA GLN A 681 -30.02 -17.55 -10.36
C GLN A 681 -29.55 -17.37 -11.79
N GLN A 682 -29.76 -16.18 -12.36
CA GLN A 682 -29.14 -15.79 -13.63
C GLN A 682 -27.81 -15.13 -13.33
N ILE A 683 -26.70 -15.67 -13.85
CA ILE A 683 -25.35 -15.19 -13.60
C ILE A 683 -24.71 -14.81 -14.92
N GLY A 684 -24.37 -13.53 -15.09
CA GLY A 684 -23.67 -12.97 -16.26
C GLY A 684 -22.22 -12.57 -15.94
N GLN A 685 -21.90 -12.34 -14.66
CA GLN A 685 -20.56 -11.94 -14.26
C GLN A 685 -20.13 -12.64 -12.97
N VAL A 686 -18.86 -13.08 -12.94
CA VAL A 686 -18.20 -13.60 -11.73
C VAL A 686 -16.94 -12.79 -11.45
N VAL A 687 -16.80 -12.31 -10.22
CA VAL A 687 -15.62 -11.59 -9.75
C VAL A 687 -14.88 -12.46 -8.74
N LEU A 688 -13.61 -12.70 -8.98
CA LEU A 688 -12.73 -13.52 -8.14
C LEU A 688 -11.60 -12.65 -7.58
N THR A 689 -11.39 -12.74 -6.26
CA THR A 689 -10.23 -12.10 -5.63
C THR A 689 -9.37 -13.17 -4.97
N PHE A 690 -8.22 -13.42 -5.55
CA PHE A 690 -7.26 -14.42 -5.10
C PHE A 690 -6.30 -13.88 -4.04
N PRO A 691 -5.70 -14.74 -3.18
CA PRO A 691 -4.56 -14.36 -2.35
C PRO A 691 -3.34 -14.03 -3.23
N GLY A 692 -2.41 -13.37 -2.60
CA GLY A 692 -1.15 -12.97 -3.23
C GLY A 692 -0.99 -11.46 -3.27
N HIS A 693 0.25 -11.01 -3.35
CA HIS A 693 0.67 -9.61 -3.53
C HIS A 693 0.15 -8.59 -2.48
N VAL A 694 -0.44 -9.01 -1.35
CA VAL A 694 -1.00 -8.08 -0.34
C VAL A 694 -0.25 -8.06 0.97
N LEU A 695 0.65 -9.04 1.21
CA LEU A 695 1.36 -9.17 2.49
C LEU A 695 2.35 -8.03 2.72
N ASN A 696 3.16 -7.72 1.75
CA ASN A 696 4.27 -6.80 1.82
C ASN A 696 4.24 -5.76 0.71
N GLU A 697 5.08 -4.74 0.85
CA GLU A 697 5.34 -3.79 -0.22
C GLU A 697 5.82 -4.48 -1.49
N TYR A 698 5.44 -3.90 -2.62
CA TYR A 698 5.73 -4.45 -3.93
C TYR A 698 7.23 -4.62 -4.22
N HIS A 699 8.04 -3.63 -3.89
CA HIS A 699 9.50 -3.72 -4.10
C HIS A 699 10.18 -4.79 -3.24
N ARG A 700 9.47 -5.36 -2.27
CA ARG A 700 9.93 -6.50 -1.47
C ARG A 700 9.67 -7.85 -2.14
N TYR A 701 9.05 -7.87 -3.34
CA TYR A 701 8.78 -9.06 -4.15
C TYR A 701 9.44 -8.99 -5.53
N PRO A 702 10.77 -8.92 -5.65
CA PRO A 702 11.45 -8.52 -6.88
C PRO A 702 11.24 -9.41 -8.09
N ALA A 703 10.70 -10.56 -8.02
CA ALA A 703 10.55 -11.42 -9.18
C ALA A 703 9.13 -12.00 -9.33
N LEU A 704 8.23 -11.65 -8.42
CA LEU A 704 6.98 -12.37 -8.30
C LEU A 704 5.80 -11.56 -8.84
N TYR A 705 5.64 -11.49 -10.16
CA TYR A 705 4.32 -11.25 -10.70
C TYR A 705 3.43 -12.51 -10.53
N ARG A 706 4.03 -13.69 -10.43
CA ARG A 706 3.36 -14.97 -10.09
C ARG A 706 3.50 -15.27 -8.60
N ASP A 707 2.59 -14.70 -7.79
CA ASP A 707 2.55 -15.08 -6.37
C ASP A 707 2.10 -16.54 -6.24
N PRO A 708 2.84 -17.38 -5.48
CA PRO A 708 2.52 -18.81 -5.34
C PRO A 708 1.08 -19.11 -4.95
N GLN A 709 0.45 -18.26 -4.14
CA GLN A 709 -0.92 -18.44 -3.66
C GLN A 709 -1.98 -18.15 -4.71
N CYS A 710 -1.62 -17.45 -5.80
CA CYS A 710 -2.56 -17.08 -6.85
C CYS A 710 -2.82 -18.28 -7.75
N PRO A 711 -4.06 -18.72 -7.96
CA PRO A 711 -4.41 -19.74 -8.94
C PRO A 711 -3.93 -19.37 -10.34
N LYS A 712 -3.26 -20.34 -10.99
CA LYS A 712 -2.74 -20.20 -12.34
C LYS A 712 -3.77 -20.62 -13.39
N ASP A 713 -4.30 -21.83 -13.26
CA ASP A 713 -5.29 -22.38 -14.16
C ASP A 713 -6.55 -22.73 -13.38
N TYR A 714 -7.69 -22.24 -13.85
CA TYR A 714 -8.96 -22.50 -13.18
C TYR A 714 -10.14 -22.42 -14.16
N SER A 715 -11.27 -23.04 -13.78
CA SER A 715 -12.52 -22.97 -14.50
C SER A 715 -13.68 -22.58 -13.58
N ILE A 716 -14.66 -21.90 -14.16
CA ILE A 716 -15.97 -21.66 -13.54
C ILE A 716 -16.95 -22.63 -14.21
N GLN A 717 -17.65 -23.39 -13.39
CA GLN A 717 -18.61 -24.39 -13.84
C GLN A 717 -19.97 -24.10 -13.22
N ALA A 718 -21.02 -24.24 -14.02
CA ALA A 718 -22.41 -24.13 -13.59
C ALA A 718 -23.10 -25.49 -13.69
N TRP A 719 -24.06 -25.75 -12.81
CA TRP A 719 -24.91 -26.95 -12.87
C TRP A 719 -26.10 -26.70 -13.80
N VAL A 720 -26.07 -27.33 -14.96
CA VAL A 720 -27.09 -27.16 -16.02
C VAL A 720 -27.50 -28.54 -16.51
N ASP A 721 -28.78 -28.78 -16.70
CA ASP A 721 -29.34 -30.03 -17.23
C ASP A 721 -28.86 -31.30 -16.51
N GLY A 722 -28.71 -31.22 -15.19
CA GLY A 722 -28.28 -32.37 -14.37
C GLY A 722 -26.80 -32.68 -14.40
N GLY A 723 -25.96 -31.79 -14.92
CA GLY A 723 -24.51 -31.95 -15.00
C GLY A 723 -23.69 -30.65 -14.83
N TRP A 724 -22.41 -30.78 -14.51
CA TRP A 724 -21.49 -29.67 -14.48
C TRP A 724 -21.02 -29.30 -15.88
N GLN A 725 -21.21 -28.04 -16.27
CA GLN A 725 -20.74 -27.48 -17.53
C GLN A 725 -19.74 -26.35 -17.27
N THR A 726 -18.62 -26.36 -17.97
CA THR A 726 -17.64 -25.25 -17.90
C THR A 726 -18.17 -24.06 -18.68
N VAL A 727 -18.45 -22.97 -17.95
CA VAL A 727 -18.96 -21.70 -18.53
C VAL A 727 -17.85 -20.68 -18.75
N PHE A 728 -16.72 -20.85 -18.08
CA PHE A 728 -15.53 -20.02 -18.27
C PHE A 728 -14.26 -20.81 -17.90
N MET A 729 -13.17 -20.57 -18.62
CA MET A 729 -11.86 -21.14 -18.30
C MET A 729 -10.78 -20.05 -18.45
N ASN A 730 -9.91 -19.97 -17.46
CA ASN A 730 -8.72 -19.14 -17.50
C ASN A 730 -7.46 -19.99 -17.37
N LYS A 731 -6.43 -19.63 -18.14
CA LYS A 731 -5.12 -20.28 -18.10
C LYS A 731 -4.03 -19.24 -17.92
N ASP A 732 -2.98 -19.63 -17.22
CA ASP A 732 -1.78 -18.83 -17.01
C ASP A 732 -2.04 -17.51 -16.28
N ASN A 733 -2.99 -17.49 -15.33
CA ASN A 733 -3.31 -16.32 -14.57
C ASN A 733 -2.21 -15.95 -13.56
N TYR A 734 -2.01 -14.67 -13.39
CA TYR A 734 -1.14 -14.06 -12.37
C TYR A 734 -1.79 -12.87 -11.67
N GLN A 735 -2.92 -12.37 -12.17
CA GLN A 735 -3.65 -11.28 -11.54
C GLN A 735 -4.48 -11.78 -10.36
N ARG A 736 -4.47 -10.99 -9.27
CA ARG A 736 -5.21 -11.34 -8.06
C ARG A 736 -6.70 -11.01 -8.12
N HIS A 737 -7.09 -10.00 -8.86
CA HIS A 737 -8.48 -9.56 -8.99
C HIS A 737 -8.94 -9.72 -10.43
N CYS A 738 -9.91 -10.59 -10.65
CA CYS A 738 -10.34 -11.01 -11.97
C CYS A 738 -11.86 -10.82 -12.11
N ILE A 739 -12.25 -10.03 -13.10
CA ILE A 739 -13.67 -9.81 -13.44
C ILE A 739 -13.98 -10.59 -14.73
N HIS A 740 -14.80 -11.61 -14.63
CA HIS A 740 -15.18 -12.47 -15.73
C HIS A 740 -16.61 -12.20 -16.15
N LYS A 741 -16.81 -11.56 -17.29
CA LYS A 741 -18.09 -11.56 -17.98
C LYS A 741 -18.23 -12.89 -18.69
N LEU A 742 -19.30 -13.62 -18.39
CA LEU A 742 -19.58 -14.88 -19.06
C LEU A 742 -19.98 -14.62 -20.52
N PRO A 743 -19.54 -15.46 -21.48
CA PRO A 743 -19.93 -15.30 -22.89
C PRO A 743 -21.45 -15.23 -23.11
N GLN A 744 -22.19 -15.97 -22.29
CA GLN A 744 -23.63 -15.90 -22.17
C GLN A 744 -24.02 -16.04 -20.69
N PRO A 745 -24.98 -15.26 -20.20
CA PRO A 745 -25.52 -15.47 -18.86
C PRO A 745 -26.02 -16.91 -18.70
N VAL A 746 -25.76 -17.51 -17.56
CA VAL A 746 -26.22 -18.89 -17.24
C VAL A 746 -27.21 -18.87 -16.12
N THR A 747 -28.32 -19.62 -16.29
CA THR A 747 -29.31 -19.87 -15.23
C THR A 747 -28.94 -21.16 -14.52
N THR A 748 -28.67 -21.09 -13.21
CA THR A 748 -28.20 -22.23 -12.44
C THR A 748 -28.53 -22.10 -10.95
N SER A 749 -28.72 -23.23 -10.28
CA SER A 749 -28.80 -23.27 -8.80
C SER A 749 -27.45 -23.53 -8.14
N LYS A 750 -26.39 -23.91 -8.90
CA LYS A 750 -25.06 -24.20 -8.34
C LYS A 750 -23.96 -23.72 -9.29
N LEU A 751 -22.98 -23.02 -8.72
CA LEU A 751 -21.78 -22.56 -9.42
C LEU A 751 -20.55 -23.06 -8.64
N ARG A 752 -19.50 -23.48 -9.32
CA ARG A 752 -18.23 -23.78 -8.66
C ARG A 752 -17.02 -23.21 -9.39
N LEU A 753 -16.05 -22.77 -8.60
CA LEU A 753 -14.68 -22.51 -9.04
C LEU A 753 -13.90 -23.82 -8.89
N VAL A 754 -13.24 -24.27 -9.93
CA VAL A 754 -12.30 -25.40 -9.90
C VAL A 754 -10.90 -24.87 -10.20
N VAL A 755 -9.96 -25.07 -9.28
CA VAL A 755 -8.56 -24.68 -9.42
C VAL A 755 -7.75 -25.90 -9.87
N HIS A 756 -7.20 -25.83 -11.07
CA HIS A 756 -6.42 -26.89 -11.71
C HIS A 756 -4.93 -26.78 -11.46
N ALA A 757 -4.43 -25.52 -11.33
CA ALA A 757 -3.03 -25.26 -11.01
C ALA A 757 -2.90 -23.92 -10.24
N THR A 758 -1.87 -23.82 -9.42
CA THR A 758 -1.44 -22.59 -8.75
C THR A 758 -0.11 -22.13 -9.32
N ASN A 759 0.38 -20.95 -8.92
CA ASN A 759 1.71 -20.47 -9.27
C ASN A 759 2.81 -21.01 -8.31
N GLY A 760 2.51 -22.02 -7.48
CA GLY A 760 3.49 -22.70 -6.63
C GLY A 760 2.99 -23.16 -5.27
N ASP A 761 1.86 -22.64 -4.78
CA ASP A 761 1.24 -23.10 -3.53
C ASP A 761 0.58 -24.48 -3.76
N PRO A 762 0.76 -25.49 -2.89
CA PRO A 762 0.05 -26.75 -2.98
C PRO A 762 -1.46 -26.62 -2.76
N SER A 763 -1.93 -25.54 -2.14
CA SER A 763 -3.35 -25.28 -1.86
C SER A 763 -3.99 -24.40 -2.93
N ALA A 764 -5.20 -24.74 -3.35
CA ALA A 764 -6.12 -23.78 -3.96
C ALA A 764 -6.57 -22.77 -2.92
N ALA A 765 -6.67 -21.50 -3.27
CA ALA A 765 -7.06 -20.44 -2.33
C ALA A 765 -7.87 -19.32 -2.98
N LEU A 766 -8.79 -18.74 -2.20
CA LEU A 766 -9.67 -17.66 -2.65
C LEU A 766 -10.05 -16.76 -1.47
N TYR A 767 -9.91 -15.43 -1.63
CA TYR A 767 -10.41 -14.47 -0.65
C TYR A 767 -11.90 -14.18 -0.85
N GLU A 768 -12.31 -13.92 -2.08
CA GLU A 768 -13.69 -13.50 -2.33
C GLU A 768 -14.19 -13.98 -3.70
N ILE A 769 -15.43 -14.41 -3.74
CA ILE A 769 -16.21 -14.63 -4.96
C ILE A 769 -17.48 -13.79 -4.92
N ARG A 770 -17.77 -13.09 -6.02
CA ARG A 770 -19.00 -12.36 -6.20
C ARG A 770 -19.66 -12.79 -7.50
N CYS A 771 -20.99 -12.83 -7.52
CA CYS A 771 -21.79 -13.22 -8.68
C CYS A 771 -22.83 -12.14 -8.96
N TYR A 772 -22.94 -11.74 -10.22
CA TYR A 772 -23.89 -10.73 -10.69
C TYR A 772 -24.64 -11.24 -11.93
N GLU A 773 -25.85 -10.68 -12.14
CA GLU A 773 -26.62 -10.89 -13.35
C GLU A 773 -25.93 -10.41 -14.63
#